data_842d2f838fdcffffaa2491eac726e82a
#
_entry.id   842d2f838fdcffffaa2491eac726e82a
#
_cell.length_a   1.000
_cell.length_b   1.000
_cell.length_c   1.000
_cell.angle_alpha   90.00
_cell.angle_beta   90.00
_cell.angle_gamma   90.00
#
_symmetry.space_group_name_H-M   'P 1'
#
loop_
_entity.id
_entity.type
_entity.pdbx_description
1 polymer ?
#
loop_
_entity_poly.entity_id
_entity_poly.type
_entity_poly.pdbx_seq_one_letter_code
_entity_poly.pdbx_strand_id
1 'polypeptide(L)'
;MITLKINFMKKLYYSFIFLLPLVSMAQNIDRSKAPKPGKAPVIQVGDPVKFTLANGLQVFVVKNTKLPKVSATLALDYDGFKEGDKAGVAEMAGSLLKRGTVTKSKAALDEAVEFLGGSLSTSAQSASVASLKTNFPALLNLMAEVVLQPALSATELEKIRTQTLSGIESNKDDADAIAGNVVKKLVYGASHPYGEMMTTKTVNNVTLNDVKSFLATYWKPNIAYLVFVGDIEPATAKALAEKSFGAWKKGVVAKQDFAKPAKPAQTYVAIVDRPSSVQSVVTIASSVDLYPGSSNDIAGSVMNNILGGGFSGRLFANLREKHGFTYGAYSSLSASRQIGLFQAEASVRNDKTDSSVQELLREINILRNEQVGDDELNRMKNYLSGGFARSLENPATIANFALNIARNKMPADYYQKYLTNLAAVDATKVKEVAQLFMNPKQMHIVIVGNAKQIAKGLDKYGPVKYFDIEGNEIAAPVEAKADASLTPAVLMDKVIAALGGQAALNSVKDIQYKGKAALMGREIEMNQTKVLPGNAIITMTMGGMVVSKQAVVNGKYSVAQQGMEAPITDDLKESLNETASLHPETIFIKNGYKLKIAGADKIEGADVIDLEVTTPSGKVSHRFYDSKTFLLAKVATTQEVPGRGSVTQQQFFKDYKSIGGVQIANEEVLDLGQFKLNVKYSDIKVNQGLKAEDLK
;
A
#
# COMPACT_ATOMS: atom_id res chain seq x y z
N MET A 1 75.63 -23.69 26.17
CA MET A 1 74.61 -23.20 25.22
C MET A 1 73.65 -24.33 24.74
N ILE A 2 74.01 -25.57 24.80
CA ILE A 2 73.21 -26.73 24.36
C ILE A 2 72.18 -27.16 25.42
N THR A 3 72.49 -27.08 26.71
CA THR A 3 71.63 -27.51 27.81
C THR A 3 70.40 -26.59 28.04
N LEU A 4 70.49 -25.29 27.67
CA LEU A 4 69.36 -24.36 27.78
C LEU A 4 68.31 -24.57 26.68
N LYS A 5 68.73 -25.03 25.48
CA LYS A 5 67.82 -25.32 24.37
C LYS A 5 66.99 -26.56 24.60
N ILE A 6 67.50 -27.57 25.27
CA ILE A 6 66.82 -28.84 25.55
C ILE A 6 65.71 -28.64 26.62
N ASN A 7 65.94 -27.78 27.62
CA ASN A 7 64.90 -27.46 28.64
C ASN A 7 63.76 -26.59 28.10
N PHE A 8 64.04 -25.72 27.12
CA PHE A 8 62.98 -24.92 26.47
C PHE A 8 62.11 -25.76 25.56
N MET A 9 62.70 -26.68 24.81
CA MET A 9 61.94 -27.63 23.98
C MET A 9 61.11 -28.60 24.80
N LYS A 10 61.58 -29.10 25.93
CA LYS A 10 60.79 -29.97 26.82
C LYS A 10 59.60 -29.22 27.45
N LYS A 11 59.75 -27.97 27.84
CA LYS A 11 58.62 -27.11 28.35
C LYS A 11 57.61 -26.83 27.25
N LEU A 12 58.05 -26.65 25.97
CA LEU A 12 57.13 -26.45 24.85
C LEU A 12 56.34 -27.73 24.54
N TYR A 13 56.98 -28.93 24.66
CA TYR A 13 56.32 -30.23 24.42
C TYR A 13 55.27 -30.54 25.52
N TYR A 14 55.51 -30.21 26.77
CA TYR A 14 54.53 -30.36 27.88
C TYR A 14 53.38 -29.35 27.81
N SER A 15 53.59 -28.14 27.28
CA SER A 15 52.55 -27.17 27.01
C SER A 15 51.62 -27.59 25.87
N PHE A 16 52.19 -28.29 24.85
CA PHE A 16 51.37 -28.80 23.72
C PHE A 16 50.54 -30.05 24.10
N ILE A 17 51.03 -30.87 25.01
CA ILE A 17 50.31 -32.08 25.49
C ILE A 17 49.15 -31.71 26.42
N PHE A 18 49.21 -30.57 27.15
CA PHE A 18 48.10 -30.09 28.00
C PHE A 18 46.98 -29.35 27.23
N LEU A 19 47.24 -28.92 25.98
CA LEU A 19 46.22 -28.27 25.11
C LEU A 19 45.41 -29.26 24.26
N LEU A 20 45.89 -30.48 24.09
CA LEU A 20 45.20 -31.50 23.29
C LEU A 20 43.88 -32.03 23.84
N PRO A 21 43.65 -32.14 25.17
CA PRO A 21 42.33 -32.58 25.68
C PRO A 21 41.25 -31.47 25.69
N LEU A 22 41.66 -30.20 25.58
CA LEU A 22 40.66 -29.08 25.52
C LEU A 22 40.04 -28.93 24.13
N VAL A 23 40.72 -29.35 23.08
CA VAL A 23 40.18 -29.32 21.71
C VAL A 23 39.23 -30.51 21.43
N SER A 24 39.41 -31.63 22.13
CA SER A 24 38.56 -32.81 21.93
C SER A 24 37.17 -32.74 22.65
N MET A 25 37.02 -31.84 23.60
CA MET A 25 35.68 -31.63 24.22
C MET A 25 34.76 -30.65 23.46
N ALA A 26 35.27 -29.97 22.45
CA ALA A 26 34.51 -29.01 21.66
C ALA A 26 33.79 -29.63 20.44
N GLN A 27 33.86 -30.93 20.22
CA GLN A 27 33.47 -31.51 18.93
C GLN A 27 32.29 -32.50 18.94
N ASN A 28 31.53 -32.60 19.99
CA ASN A 28 30.34 -33.48 20.01
C ASN A 28 29.00 -32.74 20.06
N ILE A 29 28.93 -31.58 19.42
CA ILE A 29 27.63 -30.97 19.15
C ILE A 29 27.15 -31.53 17.81
N ASP A 30 26.18 -32.43 17.84
CA ASP A 30 25.47 -32.89 16.65
C ASP A 30 24.71 -31.71 16.04
N ARG A 31 25.34 -31.07 15.08
CA ARG A 31 24.78 -29.91 14.37
C ARG A 31 23.68 -30.28 13.36
N SER A 32 23.40 -31.57 13.19
CA SER A 32 22.28 -32.06 12.38
C SER A 32 20.95 -31.96 13.13
N LYS A 33 21.00 -31.79 14.44
CA LYS A 33 19.80 -31.63 15.29
C LYS A 33 19.80 -30.26 15.96
N ALA A 34 18.72 -29.55 15.84
CA ALA A 34 18.51 -28.30 16.58
C ALA A 34 18.62 -28.58 18.11
N PRO A 35 19.23 -27.68 18.89
CA PRO A 35 19.25 -27.82 20.35
C PRO A 35 17.82 -27.95 20.87
N LYS A 36 17.61 -28.83 21.86
CA LYS A 36 16.31 -28.88 22.52
C LYS A 36 15.98 -27.52 23.12
N PRO A 37 14.78 -27.00 22.89
CA PRO A 37 14.39 -25.72 23.46
C PRO A 37 14.55 -25.75 24.98
N GLY A 38 15.20 -24.72 25.52
CA GLY A 38 15.28 -24.52 26.98
C GLY A 38 13.89 -24.25 27.56
N LYS A 39 13.78 -24.27 28.89
CA LYS A 39 12.54 -23.79 29.56
C LYS A 39 12.23 -22.39 29.06
N ALA A 40 10.95 -22.12 28.72
CA ALA A 40 10.51 -20.80 28.35
C ALA A 40 10.97 -19.77 29.41
N PRO A 41 11.62 -18.68 29.01
CA PRO A 41 12.06 -17.69 29.97
C PRO A 41 10.83 -17.11 30.69
N VAL A 42 10.91 -16.96 31.99
CA VAL A 42 9.91 -16.19 32.75
C VAL A 42 10.17 -14.73 32.45
N ILE A 43 9.32 -14.18 31.57
CA ILE A 43 9.45 -12.79 31.17
C ILE A 43 8.78 -11.92 32.23
N GLN A 44 9.58 -11.13 32.93
CA GLN A 44 9.07 -10.05 33.76
C GLN A 44 8.74 -8.85 32.83
N VAL A 45 7.49 -8.72 32.46
CA VAL A 45 6.97 -7.50 31.85
C VAL A 45 6.93 -6.47 32.99
N GLY A 46 7.85 -5.48 32.96
CA GLY A 46 7.84 -4.42 33.97
C GLY A 46 6.50 -3.67 33.95
N ASP A 47 5.91 -3.43 35.10
CA ASP A 47 4.70 -2.63 35.19
C ASP A 47 5.04 -1.14 35.07
N PRO A 48 4.37 -0.41 34.16
CA PRO A 48 4.53 1.04 34.11
C PRO A 48 3.96 1.69 35.35
N VAL A 49 4.57 2.79 35.79
CA VAL A 49 3.98 3.63 36.83
C VAL A 49 2.73 4.29 36.26
N LYS A 50 1.61 4.20 36.98
CA LYS A 50 0.30 4.72 36.55
C LYS A 50 -0.24 5.74 37.53
N PHE A 51 -0.78 6.82 37.04
CA PHE A 51 -1.56 7.79 37.81
C PHE A 51 -2.61 8.48 36.94
N THR A 52 -3.56 9.15 37.57
CA THR A 52 -4.63 9.88 36.89
C THR A 52 -4.59 11.33 37.34
N LEU A 53 -4.64 12.27 36.39
CA LEU A 53 -4.76 13.70 36.68
C LEU A 53 -6.19 14.05 37.12
N ALA A 54 -6.37 15.20 37.77
CA ALA A 54 -7.66 15.66 38.28
C ALA A 54 -8.74 15.81 37.17
N ASN A 55 -8.31 16.04 35.93
CA ASN A 55 -9.18 16.12 34.77
C ASN A 55 -9.52 14.76 34.12
N GLY A 56 -9.06 13.65 34.72
CA GLY A 56 -9.33 12.29 34.26
C GLY A 56 -8.31 11.73 33.25
N LEU A 57 -7.29 12.48 32.83
CA LEU A 57 -6.24 11.98 31.94
C LEU A 57 -5.44 10.89 32.67
N GLN A 58 -5.40 9.69 32.10
CA GLN A 58 -4.61 8.57 32.59
C GLN A 58 -3.20 8.65 32.06
N VAL A 59 -2.22 8.51 32.93
CA VAL A 59 -0.80 8.64 32.58
C VAL A 59 -0.07 7.35 32.88
N PHE A 60 0.70 6.85 31.90
CA PHE A 60 1.58 5.70 32.03
C PHE A 60 3.02 6.13 31.83
N VAL A 61 3.95 5.65 32.66
CA VAL A 61 5.37 5.96 32.56
C VAL A 61 6.19 4.68 32.55
N VAL A 62 6.92 4.48 31.44
CA VAL A 62 7.90 3.39 31.29
C VAL A 62 9.29 4.02 31.28
N LYS A 63 9.97 3.95 32.41
CA LYS A 63 11.34 4.47 32.56
C LYS A 63 12.32 3.55 31.84
N ASN A 64 13.14 4.11 30.96
CA ASN A 64 14.25 3.43 30.31
C ASN A 64 15.41 4.40 30.08
N THR A 65 16.52 4.17 30.77
CA THR A 65 17.71 5.06 30.78
C THR A 65 18.80 4.61 29.80
N LYS A 66 18.56 3.60 28.96
CA LYS A 66 19.56 3.11 28.00
C LYS A 66 19.99 4.18 26.99
N LEU A 67 19.09 5.07 26.62
CA LEU A 67 19.35 6.22 25.76
C LEU A 67 18.79 7.49 26.41
N PRO A 68 19.43 8.65 26.24
CA PRO A 68 18.97 9.94 26.78
C PRO A 68 17.82 10.50 25.91
N LYS A 69 16.81 9.69 25.66
CA LYS A 69 15.65 10.00 24.79
C LYS A 69 14.35 9.79 25.56
N VAL A 70 13.38 10.67 25.30
CA VAL A 70 12.01 10.53 25.84
C VAL A 70 11.02 10.71 24.71
N SER A 71 9.95 9.92 24.75
CA SER A 71 8.77 10.08 23.91
C SER A 71 7.51 10.18 24.78
N ALA A 72 6.53 10.91 24.29
CA ALA A 72 5.19 10.91 24.84
C ALA A 72 4.16 10.67 23.71
N THR A 73 3.18 9.83 24.00
CA THR A 73 2.05 9.57 23.11
C THR A 73 0.75 9.81 23.87
N LEU A 74 -0.04 10.75 23.40
CA LEU A 74 -1.43 10.94 23.80
C LEU A 74 -2.30 10.08 22.88
N ALA A 75 -3.08 9.15 23.44
CA ALA A 75 -3.99 8.28 22.70
C ALA A 75 -5.41 8.42 23.23
N LEU A 76 -6.36 8.66 22.35
CA LEU A 76 -7.77 8.76 22.70
C LEU A 76 -8.41 7.37 22.69
N ASP A 77 -9.33 7.15 23.61
CA ASP A 77 -10.08 5.89 23.77
C ASP A 77 -11.54 6.09 23.41
N TYR A 78 -11.82 6.24 22.14
CA TYR A 78 -13.17 6.12 21.61
C TYR A 78 -13.22 5.00 20.58
N ASP A 79 -14.35 4.31 20.56
CA ASP A 79 -14.66 3.34 19.51
C ASP A 79 -14.93 4.08 18.20
N GLY A 80 -14.83 3.40 17.06
CA GLY A 80 -15.22 3.98 15.78
C GLY A 80 -16.63 4.60 15.88
N PHE A 81 -16.80 5.75 15.27
CA PHE A 81 -18.09 6.42 15.14
C PHE A 81 -18.40 6.60 13.65
N LYS A 82 -19.67 6.75 13.32
CA LYS A 82 -20.07 6.94 11.94
C LYS A 82 -19.96 8.41 11.56
N GLU A 83 -19.19 8.68 10.50
CA GLU A 83 -18.96 10.04 9.98
C GLU A 83 -20.02 10.45 8.94
N GLY A 84 -20.69 9.49 8.30
CA GLY A 84 -21.77 9.68 7.35
C GLY A 84 -21.31 10.36 6.06
N ASP A 85 -22.04 11.41 5.67
CA ASP A 85 -21.73 12.20 4.47
C ASP A 85 -20.46 13.04 4.57
N LYS A 86 -19.74 12.95 5.70
CA LYS A 86 -18.49 13.64 6.00
C LYS A 86 -17.37 12.67 6.36
N ALA A 87 -17.45 11.43 5.84
CA ALA A 87 -16.39 10.44 6.04
C ALA A 87 -15.02 11.01 5.63
N GLY A 88 -14.06 10.97 6.55
CA GLY A 88 -12.76 11.64 6.49
C GLY A 88 -12.59 12.82 7.45
N VAL A 89 -13.67 13.27 8.13
CA VAL A 89 -13.57 14.42 9.05
C VAL A 89 -12.57 14.17 10.18
N ALA A 90 -12.54 12.97 10.75
CA ALA A 90 -11.61 12.61 11.82
C ALA A 90 -10.15 12.64 11.35
N GLU A 91 -9.87 12.09 10.17
CA GLU A 91 -8.54 12.09 9.60
C GLU A 91 -8.05 13.49 9.24
N MET A 92 -8.92 14.29 8.60
CA MET A 92 -8.63 15.69 8.28
C MET A 92 -8.42 16.52 9.54
N ALA A 93 -9.23 16.30 10.59
CA ALA A 93 -9.09 16.99 11.88
C ALA A 93 -7.75 16.64 12.55
N GLY A 94 -7.39 15.36 12.60
CA GLY A 94 -6.10 14.92 13.13
C GLY A 94 -4.91 15.51 12.36
N SER A 95 -5.03 15.58 11.03
CA SER A 95 -4.01 16.18 10.16
C SER A 95 -3.90 17.71 10.35
N LEU A 96 -5.02 18.38 10.65
CA LEU A 96 -5.07 19.82 10.82
C LEU A 96 -4.44 20.29 12.14
N LEU A 97 -4.44 19.46 13.19
CA LEU A 97 -3.86 19.81 14.50
C LEU A 97 -2.42 20.32 14.38
N LYS A 98 -1.56 19.66 13.62
CA LYS A 98 -0.15 20.03 13.44
C LYS A 98 0.09 21.11 12.37
N ARG A 99 -0.95 21.76 11.88
CA ARG A 99 -0.84 22.82 10.84
C ARG A 99 -0.77 24.24 11.43
N GLY A 100 -0.37 24.34 12.69
CA GLY A 100 -0.16 25.57 13.42
C GLY A 100 -1.00 25.65 14.68
N THR A 101 -0.65 26.60 15.56
CA THR A 101 -1.31 26.88 16.82
C THR A 101 -1.78 28.34 16.82
N VAL A 102 -2.53 28.75 17.84
CA VAL A 102 -2.95 30.17 17.97
C VAL A 102 -1.75 31.12 18.11
N THR A 103 -0.57 30.62 18.50
CA THR A 103 0.65 31.43 18.68
C THR A 103 1.69 31.22 17.57
N LYS A 104 1.58 30.15 16.78
CA LYS A 104 2.57 29.78 15.76
C LYS A 104 1.90 29.40 14.43
N SER A 105 2.42 29.96 13.34
CA SER A 105 2.12 29.45 12.00
C SER A 105 2.62 28.01 11.81
N LYS A 106 2.21 27.33 10.75
CA LYS A 106 2.72 26.00 10.38
C LYS A 106 4.26 26.00 10.26
N ALA A 107 4.82 26.98 9.56
CA ALA A 107 6.26 27.09 9.37
C ALA A 107 7.01 27.32 10.70
N ALA A 108 6.50 28.22 11.55
CA ALA A 108 7.10 28.48 12.87
C ALA A 108 7.00 27.28 13.83
N LEU A 109 5.93 26.47 13.70
CA LEU A 109 5.79 25.24 14.48
C LEU A 109 6.80 24.19 14.02
N ASP A 110 6.95 24.00 12.70
CA ASP A 110 7.92 23.06 12.14
C ASP A 110 9.35 23.43 12.52
N GLU A 111 9.72 24.71 12.35
CA GLU A 111 11.03 25.22 12.75
C GLU A 111 11.30 24.99 14.25
N ALA A 112 10.29 25.23 15.10
CA ALA A 112 10.44 25.00 16.54
C ALA A 112 10.66 23.51 16.88
N VAL A 113 9.96 22.59 16.19
CA VAL A 113 10.15 21.14 16.36
C VAL A 113 11.53 20.70 15.87
N GLU A 114 11.95 21.18 14.69
CA GLU A 114 13.26 20.87 14.10
C GLU A 114 14.40 21.43 14.97
N PHE A 115 14.28 22.67 15.48
CA PHE A 115 15.26 23.27 16.39
C PHE A 115 15.47 22.45 17.67
N LEU A 116 14.41 21.81 18.17
CA LEU A 116 14.47 20.93 19.33
C LEU A 116 15.02 19.53 19.00
N GLY A 117 15.36 19.26 17.72
CA GLY A 117 15.84 17.96 17.28
C GLY A 117 14.83 16.83 17.57
N GLY A 118 13.55 17.13 17.46
CA GLY A 118 12.48 16.24 17.82
C GLY A 118 11.54 15.92 16.66
N SER A 119 10.50 15.15 16.96
CA SER A 119 9.40 14.85 16.05
C SER A 119 8.05 15.14 16.73
N LEU A 120 7.09 15.63 15.95
CA LEU A 120 5.70 15.81 16.37
C LEU A 120 4.78 15.24 15.29
N SER A 121 3.89 14.35 15.67
CA SER A 121 2.90 13.76 14.77
C SER A 121 1.51 13.76 15.40
N THR A 122 0.49 13.86 14.54
CA THR A 122 -0.92 13.84 14.94
C THR A 122 -1.73 12.97 14.01
N SER A 123 -2.78 12.37 14.52
CA SER A 123 -3.77 11.58 13.78
C SER A 123 -5.17 11.84 14.34
N ALA A 124 -6.18 11.16 13.80
CA ALA A 124 -7.56 11.24 14.31
C ALA A 124 -7.68 10.94 15.82
N GLN A 125 -6.84 10.05 16.35
CA GLN A 125 -6.93 9.52 17.71
C GLN A 125 -5.67 9.69 18.53
N SER A 126 -4.62 10.33 18.03
CA SER A 126 -3.37 10.44 18.77
C SER A 126 -2.56 11.70 18.41
N ALA A 127 -1.73 12.10 19.37
CA ALA A 127 -0.62 13.04 19.17
C ALA A 127 0.62 12.46 19.83
N SER A 128 1.77 12.57 19.20
CA SER A 128 3.03 12.04 19.76
C SER A 128 4.21 12.93 19.49
N VAL A 129 5.16 12.92 20.44
CA VAL A 129 6.43 13.62 20.35
C VAL A 129 7.58 12.74 20.82
N ALA A 130 8.76 12.98 20.28
CA ALA A 130 9.98 12.32 20.72
C ALA A 130 11.21 13.22 20.49
N SER A 131 12.09 13.32 21.48
CA SER A 131 13.36 14.04 21.38
C SER A 131 14.38 13.56 22.40
N LEU A 132 15.54 14.18 22.42
CA LEU A 132 16.48 14.05 23.52
C LEU A 132 15.84 14.58 24.82
N LYS A 133 16.23 14.00 25.96
CA LYS A 133 15.72 14.32 27.32
C LYS A 133 15.77 15.81 27.64
N THR A 134 16.84 16.48 27.24
CA THR A 134 17.05 17.92 27.50
C THR A 134 16.01 18.81 26.84
N ASN A 135 15.57 18.44 25.63
CA ASN A 135 14.63 19.23 24.81
C ASN A 135 13.18 18.79 24.99
N PHE A 136 12.98 17.60 25.59
CA PHE A 136 11.67 16.98 25.71
C PHE A 136 10.61 17.85 26.41
N PRO A 137 10.88 18.57 27.52
CA PRO A 137 9.88 19.42 28.15
C PRO A 137 9.33 20.51 27.22
N ALA A 138 10.22 21.13 26.42
CA ALA A 138 9.80 22.15 25.43
C ALA A 138 8.96 21.52 24.31
N LEU A 139 9.35 20.36 23.81
CA LEU A 139 8.63 19.66 22.77
C LEU A 139 7.24 19.15 23.25
N LEU A 140 7.14 18.67 24.50
CA LEU A 140 5.85 18.29 25.10
C LEU A 140 4.92 19.50 25.22
N ASN A 141 5.44 20.68 25.54
CA ASN A 141 4.64 21.90 25.54
C ASN A 141 4.11 22.25 24.15
N LEU A 142 4.92 22.07 23.08
CA LEU A 142 4.43 22.24 21.71
C LEU A 142 3.32 21.25 21.37
N MET A 143 3.43 19.98 21.80
CA MET A 143 2.36 19.00 21.62
C MET A 143 1.10 19.42 22.36
N ALA A 144 1.22 19.90 23.59
CA ALA A 144 0.08 20.40 24.35
C ALA A 144 -0.58 21.61 23.67
N GLU A 145 0.22 22.54 23.14
CA GLU A 145 -0.29 23.71 22.40
C GLU A 145 -1.06 23.26 21.14
N VAL A 146 -0.50 22.30 20.37
CA VAL A 146 -1.15 21.72 19.19
C VAL A 146 -2.49 21.04 19.53
N VAL A 147 -2.56 20.35 20.66
CA VAL A 147 -3.77 19.65 21.11
C VAL A 147 -4.82 20.59 21.68
N LEU A 148 -4.39 21.56 22.48
CA LEU A 148 -5.30 22.42 23.28
C LEU A 148 -5.66 23.73 22.57
N GLN A 149 -4.77 24.23 21.72
CA GLN A 149 -4.88 25.53 21.06
C GLN A 149 -4.47 25.48 19.57
N PRO A 150 -5.03 24.54 18.79
CA PRO A 150 -4.74 24.48 17.35
C PRO A 150 -5.29 25.72 16.64
N ALA A 151 -4.59 26.19 15.61
CA ALA A 151 -5.02 27.34 14.79
C ALA A 151 -6.30 27.09 14.01
N LEU A 152 -6.54 25.85 13.58
CA LEU A 152 -7.67 25.38 12.76
C LEU A 152 -7.95 26.31 11.58
N SER A 153 -6.92 26.54 10.75
CA SER A 153 -6.96 27.44 9.60
C SER A 153 -7.76 26.84 8.43
N ALA A 154 -8.68 27.63 7.84
CA ALA A 154 -9.40 27.23 6.63
C ALA A 154 -8.44 26.98 5.46
N THR A 155 -7.41 27.80 5.30
CA THR A 155 -6.40 27.64 4.24
C THR A 155 -5.62 26.33 4.38
N GLU A 156 -5.26 25.93 5.60
CA GLU A 156 -4.56 24.67 5.83
C GLU A 156 -5.52 23.47 5.65
N LEU A 157 -6.80 23.62 6.00
CA LEU A 157 -7.82 22.60 5.72
C LEU A 157 -7.95 22.34 4.21
N GLU A 158 -7.94 23.37 3.37
CA GLU A 158 -8.01 23.22 1.91
C GLU A 158 -6.74 22.53 1.34
N LYS A 159 -5.57 22.77 1.91
CA LYS A 159 -4.36 22.02 1.53
C LYS A 159 -4.48 20.53 1.90
N ILE A 160 -5.01 20.23 3.08
CA ILE A 160 -5.27 18.85 3.51
C ILE A 160 -6.31 18.20 2.58
N ARG A 161 -7.40 18.91 2.28
CA ARG A 161 -8.42 18.44 1.33
C ARG A 161 -7.80 18.07 -0.01
N THR A 162 -7.01 18.95 -0.61
CA THR A 162 -6.32 18.70 -1.87
C THR A 162 -5.42 17.45 -1.80
N GLN A 163 -4.65 17.31 -0.73
CA GLN A 163 -3.80 16.12 -0.51
C GLN A 163 -4.62 14.84 -0.38
N THR A 164 -5.73 14.90 0.38
CA THR A 164 -6.64 13.75 0.59
C THR A 164 -7.32 13.35 -0.73
N LEU A 165 -7.82 14.32 -1.50
CA LEU A 165 -8.42 14.06 -2.81
C LEU A 165 -7.42 13.46 -3.80
N SER A 166 -6.17 13.94 -3.81
CA SER A 166 -5.11 13.34 -4.63
C SER A 166 -4.80 11.89 -4.22
N GLY A 167 -4.83 11.59 -2.92
CA GLY A 167 -4.70 10.24 -2.40
C GLY A 167 -5.85 9.32 -2.83
N ILE A 168 -7.09 9.82 -2.74
CA ILE A 168 -8.28 9.08 -3.20
C ILE A 168 -8.18 8.79 -4.70
N GLU A 169 -7.76 9.77 -5.51
CA GLU A 169 -7.63 9.59 -6.95
C GLU A 169 -6.56 8.56 -7.31
N SER A 170 -5.41 8.62 -6.62
CA SER A 170 -4.35 7.62 -6.80
C SER A 170 -4.81 6.20 -6.45
N ASN A 171 -5.62 6.06 -5.41
CA ASN A 171 -6.13 4.75 -4.96
C ASN A 171 -7.16 4.14 -5.93
N LYS A 172 -7.76 4.91 -6.83
CA LYS A 172 -8.70 4.38 -7.83
C LYS A 172 -8.03 3.43 -8.84
N ASP A 173 -6.72 3.59 -9.02
CA ASP A 173 -5.94 2.75 -9.92
C ASP A 173 -5.13 1.66 -9.21
N ASP A 174 -5.20 1.60 -7.88
CA ASP A 174 -4.53 0.59 -7.07
C ASP A 174 -5.48 -0.56 -6.74
N ALA A 175 -5.21 -1.74 -7.29
CA ALA A 175 -6.06 -2.91 -7.11
C ALA A 175 -6.10 -3.40 -5.65
N ASP A 176 -5.00 -3.29 -4.90
CA ASP A 176 -4.94 -3.68 -3.48
C ASP A 176 -5.74 -2.68 -2.62
N ALA A 177 -5.64 -1.38 -2.89
CA ALA A 177 -6.43 -0.36 -2.22
C ALA A 177 -7.94 -0.53 -2.49
N ILE A 178 -8.32 -0.80 -3.73
CA ILE A 178 -9.71 -1.09 -4.12
C ILE A 178 -10.20 -2.35 -3.38
N ALA A 179 -9.44 -3.45 -3.42
CA ALA A 179 -9.80 -4.69 -2.73
C ALA A 179 -10.01 -4.46 -1.23
N GLY A 180 -9.08 -3.77 -0.58
CA GLY A 180 -9.17 -3.44 0.85
C GLY A 180 -10.41 -2.61 1.20
N ASN A 181 -10.77 -1.63 0.37
CA ASN A 181 -11.95 -0.80 0.55
C ASN A 181 -13.24 -1.61 0.35
N VAL A 182 -13.33 -2.37 -0.75
CA VAL A 182 -14.50 -3.20 -1.07
C VAL A 182 -14.70 -4.28 -0.01
N VAL A 183 -13.63 -4.95 0.44
CA VAL A 183 -13.70 -5.93 1.54
C VAL A 183 -14.30 -5.31 2.79
N LYS A 184 -13.82 -4.14 3.24
CA LYS A 184 -14.36 -3.47 4.42
C LYS A 184 -15.85 -3.17 4.27
N LYS A 185 -16.26 -2.61 3.13
CA LYS A 185 -17.67 -2.29 2.87
C LYS A 185 -18.56 -3.52 2.84
N LEU A 186 -18.12 -4.61 2.19
CA LEU A 186 -18.91 -5.84 2.10
C LEU A 186 -18.98 -6.60 3.42
N VAL A 187 -17.86 -6.67 4.16
CA VAL A 187 -17.78 -7.40 5.43
C VAL A 187 -18.50 -6.66 6.55
N TYR A 188 -18.36 -5.35 6.63
CA TYR A 188 -18.93 -4.57 7.74
C TYR A 188 -20.26 -3.89 7.40
N GLY A 189 -20.54 -3.68 6.12
CA GLY A 189 -21.72 -2.93 5.67
C GLY A 189 -21.58 -1.43 5.83
N ALA A 190 -22.32 -0.68 5.02
CA ALA A 190 -22.29 0.80 5.03
C ALA A 190 -22.85 1.43 6.31
N SER A 191 -23.57 0.67 7.14
CA SER A 191 -24.11 1.16 8.43
C SER A 191 -23.13 1.08 9.59
N HIS A 192 -22.03 0.31 9.43
CA HIS A 192 -21.00 0.14 10.44
C HIS A 192 -19.82 1.09 10.18
N PRO A 193 -19.20 1.73 11.19
CA PRO A 193 -18.09 2.66 10.97
C PRO A 193 -16.89 2.02 10.26
N TYR A 194 -16.64 0.71 10.45
CA TYR A 194 -15.54 0.01 9.78
C TYR A 194 -15.79 -0.25 8.29
N GLY A 195 -17.04 -0.19 7.83
CA GLY A 195 -17.41 -0.31 6.42
C GLY A 195 -17.64 1.04 5.74
N GLU A 196 -17.47 2.14 6.47
CA GLU A 196 -17.58 3.48 5.91
C GLU A 196 -16.33 3.83 5.08
N MET A 197 -16.55 4.46 3.95
CA MET A 197 -15.48 4.84 3.03
C MET A 197 -15.40 6.37 2.90
N MET A 198 -14.17 6.85 2.89
CA MET A 198 -13.85 8.20 2.48
C MET A 198 -13.88 8.30 0.95
N THR A 199 -14.69 9.20 0.42
CA THR A 199 -14.86 9.43 -1.02
C THR A 199 -14.60 10.89 -1.37
N THR A 200 -14.43 11.19 -2.66
CA THR A 200 -14.33 12.57 -3.15
C THR A 200 -15.50 13.44 -2.66
N LYS A 201 -16.73 12.87 -2.66
CA LYS A 201 -17.94 13.58 -2.20
C LYS A 201 -17.88 13.87 -0.71
N THR A 202 -17.57 12.86 0.12
CA THR A 202 -17.57 13.03 1.58
C THR A 202 -16.47 13.98 2.04
N VAL A 203 -15.28 13.93 1.45
CA VAL A 203 -14.16 14.84 1.74
C VAL A 203 -14.50 16.29 1.36
N ASN A 204 -15.20 16.50 0.23
CA ASN A 204 -15.65 17.85 -0.17
C ASN A 204 -16.74 18.41 0.75
N ASN A 205 -17.53 17.56 1.41
CA ASN A 205 -18.55 17.97 2.36
C ASN A 205 -17.99 18.40 3.72
N VAL A 206 -16.74 18.04 4.06
CA VAL A 206 -16.13 18.40 5.34
C VAL A 206 -15.89 19.90 5.42
N THR A 207 -16.46 20.56 6.40
CA THR A 207 -16.25 21.99 6.68
C THR A 207 -15.30 22.18 7.87
N LEU A 208 -14.76 23.38 8.02
CA LEU A 208 -13.96 23.73 9.21
C LEU A 208 -14.79 23.61 10.51
N ASN A 209 -16.09 23.85 10.45
CA ASN A 209 -17.00 23.69 11.59
C ASN A 209 -17.13 22.22 12.00
N ASP A 210 -17.15 21.30 11.03
CA ASP A 210 -17.20 19.86 11.31
C ASP A 210 -15.93 19.40 12.02
N VAL A 211 -14.76 19.86 11.55
CA VAL A 211 -13.48 19.61 12.19
C VAL A 211 -13.45 20.14 13.63
N LYS A 212 -13.91 21.38 13.85
CA LYS A 212 -14.02 21.97 15.20
C LYS A 212 -14.96 21.16 16.10
N SER A 213 -16.10 20.73 15.58
CA SER A 213 -17.10 19.94 16.30
C SER A 213 -16.54 18.56 16.67
N PHE A 214 -15.83 17.90 15.74
CA PHE A 214 -15.16 16.62 15.98
C PHE A 214 -14.13 16.75 17.14
N LEU A 215 -13.22 17.71 17.05
CA LEU A 215 -12.22 17.94 18.09
C LEU A 215 -12.87 18.30 19.43
N ALA A 216 -13.88 19.16 19.43
CA ALA A 216 -14.60 19.53 20.64
C ALA A 216 -15.34 18.35 21.28
N THR A 217 -15.78 17.37 20.51
CA THR A 217 -16.52 16.19 21.00
C THR A 217 -15.57 15.11 21.51
N TYR A 218 -14.58 14.73 20.71
CA TYR A 218 -13.79 13.51 20.96
C TYR A 218 -12.44 13.75 21.62
N TRP A 219 -11.85 14.95 21.52
CA TRP A 219 -10.58 15.23 22.17
C TRP A 219 -10.82 15.68 23.61
N LYS A 220 -10.91 14.71 24.51
CA LYS A 220 -11.19 14.90 25.93
C LYS A 220 -10.20 14.16 26.83
N PRO A 221 -9.71 14.76 27.93
CA PRO A 221 -8.71 14.13 28.80
C PRO A 221 -9.24 12.87 29.50
N ASN A 222 -10.51 12.82 29.82
CA ASN A 222 -11.12 11.72 30.57
C ASN A 222 -11.34 10.44 29.73
N ILE A 223 -11.08 10.49 28.43
CA ILE A 223 -11.00 9.33 27.54
C ILE A 223 -9.61 9.20 26.91
N ALA A 224 -8.60 9.80 27.49
CA ALA A 224 -7.26 9.82 26.93
C ALA A 224 -6.24 9.16 27.86
N TYR A 225 -5.23 8.59 27.23
CA TYR A 225 -4.03 8.04 27.86
C TYR A 225 -2.84 8.84 27.38
N LEU A 226 -2.00 9.31 28.32
CA LEU A 226 -0.72 9.92 28.02
C LEU A 226 0.39 8.96 28.45
N VAL A 227 1.17 8.48 27.51
CA VAL A 227 2.17 7.42 27.72
C VAL A 227 3.55 8.00 27.53
N PHE A 228 4.37 8.02 28.60
CA PHE A 228 5.77 8.40 28.56
C PHE A 228 6.67 7.18 28.48
N VAL A 229 7.65 7.20 27.59
CA VAL A 229 8.65 6.15 27.45
C VAL A 229 10.04 6.77 27.31
N GLY A 230 11.01 6.34 28.11
CA GLY A 230 12.40 6.76 27.98
C GLY A 230 13.06 7.18 29.30
N ASP A 231 14.09 8.01 29.20
CA ASP A 231 14.86 8.50 30.34
C ASP A 231 14.13 9.64 31.05
N ILE A 232 13.06 9.29 31.73
CA ILE A 232 12.23 10.21 32.50
C ILE A 232 11.81 9.56 33.83
N GLU A 233 11.96 10.34 34.94
CA GLU A 233 11.48 9.90 36.24
C GLU A 233 9.95 10.07 36.35
N PRO A 234 9.22 9.14 36.98
CA PRO A 234 7.77 9.24 37.15
C PRO A 234 7.29 10.54 37.76
N ALA A 235 8.02 11.08 38.76
CA ALA A 235 7.68 12.37 39.38
C ALA A 235 7.80 13.53 38.37
N THR A 236 8.85 13.53 37.53
CA THR A 236 9.04 14.51 36.45
C THR A 236 7.93 14.38 35.39
N ALA A 237 7.62 13.15 34.97
CA ALA A 237 6.54 12.90 34.02
C ALA A 237 5.20 13.43 34.54
N LYS A 238 4.91 13.22 35.83
CA LYS A 238 3.71 13.73 36.49
C LYS A 238 3.66 15.25 36.45
N ALA A 239 4.70 15.93 36.88
CA ALA A 239 4.78 17.39 36.88
C ALA A 239 4.64 17.98 35.47
N LEU A 240 5.26 17.35 34.45
CA LEU A 240 5.13 17.76 33.06
C LEU A 240 3.69 17.52 32.53
N ALA A 241 3.09 16.38 32.84
CA ALA A 241 1.71 16.11 32.43
C ALA A 241 0.71 17.08 33.03
N GLU A 242 0.84 17.36 34.34
CA GLU A 242 0.01 18.35 35.06
C GLU A 242 0.18 19.76 34.47
N LYS A 243 1.41 20.18 34.21
CA LYS A 243 1.72 21.50 33.62
C LYS A 243 1.14 21.62 32.21
N SER A 244 1.30 20.58 31.37
CA SER A 244 0.96 20.64 29.93
C SER A 244 -0.54 20.38 29.68
N PHE A 245 -1.16 19.48 30.42
CA PHE A 245 -2.53 19.00 30.16
C PHE A 245 -3.49 19.16 31.34
N GLY A 246 -3.05 19.62 32.52
CA GLY A 246 -3.91 19.75 33.69
C GLY A 246 -5.11 20.68 33.51
N ALA A 247 -4.97 21.73 32.71
CA ALA A 247 -6.03 22.66 32.37
C ALA A 247 -7.00 22.15 31.28
N TRP A 248 -6.72 20.99 30.67
CA TRP A 248 -7.58 20.42 29.62
C TRP A 248 -8.93 20.00 30.20
N LYS A 249 -10.01 20.55 29.63
CA LYS A 249 -11.36 20.37 30.17
C LYS A 249 -11.92 19.00 29.82
N LYS A 250 -12.35 18.25 30.83
CA LYS A 250 -13.10 17.00 30.65
C LYS A 250 -14.48 17.25 30.03
N GLY A 251 -15.03 16.24 29.42
CA GLY A 251 -16.37 16.29 28.80
C GLY A 251 -16.98 14.90 28.62
N VAL A 252 -18.25 14.87 28.28
CA VAL A 252 -18.96 13.63 27.97
C VAL A 252 -18.70 13.27 26.52
N VAL A 253 -18.21 12.05 26.28
CA VAL A 253 -18.12 11.46 24.94
C VAL A 253 -19.11 10.30 24.89
N ALA A 254 -20.13 10.47 24.08
CA ALA A 254 -21.17 9.44 23.94
C ALA A 254 -20.56 8.19 23.28
N LYS A 255 -20.81 7.04 23.89
CA LYS A 255 -20.50 5.77 23.26
C LYS A 255 -21.55 5.48 22.20
N GLN A 256 -21.09 5.06 21.02
CA GLN A 256 -21.97 4.58 19.97
C GLN A 256 -21.87 3.06 19.91
N ASP A 257 -23.01 2.39 19.98
CA ASP A 257 -23.09 0.95 19.80
C ASP A 257 -23.61 0.64 18.39
N PHE A 258 -22.94 -0.25 17.70
CA PHE A 258 -23.28 -0.68 16.35
C PHE A 258 -23.70 -2.13 16.34
N ALA A 259 -24.70 -2.45 15.55
CA ALA A 259 -25.08 -3.84 15.31
C ALA A 259 -23.92 -4.59 14.66
N LYS A 260 -23.71 -5.85 15.07
CA LYS A 260 -22.73 -6.70 14.42
C LYS A 260 -23.11 -6.89 12.94
N PRO A 261 -22.16 -6.79 12.00
CA PRO A 261 -22.41 -7.04 10.59
C PRO A 261 -22.94 -8.46 10.37
N ALA A 262 -23.98 -8.60 9.58
CA ALA A 262 -24.50 -9.90 9.19
C ALA A 262 -23.51 -10.58 8.24
N LYS A 263 -23.23 -11.86 8.47
CA LYS A 263 -22.49 -12.66 7.48
C LYS A 263 -23.37 -12.90 6.26
N PRO A 264 -22.80 -13.09 5.07
CA PRO A 264 -23.57 -13.41 3.88
C PRO A 264 -24.33 -14.75 4.09
N ALA A 265 -25.52 -14.88 3.53
CA ALA A 265 -26.30 -16.11 3.62
C ALA A 265 -25.56 -17.32 3.04
N GLN A 266 -24.77 -17.08 1.99
CA GLN A 266 -23.83 -18.03 1.37
C GLN A 266 -22.62 -17.29 0.86
N THR A 267 -21.51 -18.01 0.70
CA THR A 267 -20.33 -17.47 0.01
C THR A 267 -20.68 -17.05 -1.40
N TYR A 268 -20.14 -15.95 -1.84
CA TYR A 268 -20.30 -15.41 -3.17
C TYR A 268 -19.00 -14.75 -3.65
N VAL A 269 -18.88 -14.60 -4.96
CA VAL A 269 -17.73 -13.93 -5.58
C VAL A 269 -18.14 -12.50 -5.95
N ALA A 270 -17.41 -11.52 -5.43
CA ALA A 270 -17.54 -10.11 -5.72
C ALA A 270 -16.42 -9.70 -6.68
N ILE A 271 -16.74 -9.38 -7.93
CA ILE A 271 -15.77 -8.94 -8.94
C ILE A 271 -15.82 -7.42 -9.06
N VAL A 272 -14.67 -6.78 -8.96
CA VAL A 272 -14.46 -5.39 -9.36
C VAL A 272 -13.68 -5.41 -10.66
N ASP A 273 -14.32 -4.97 -11.74
CA ASP A 273 -13.71 -5.02 -13.07
C ASP A 273 -12.64 -3.96 -13.26
N ARG A 274 -11.45 -4.42 -13.67
CA ARG A 274 -10.34 -3.59 -14.10
C ARG A 274 -9.79 -4.15 -15.42
N PRO A 275 -10.35 -3.75 -16.56
CA PRO A 275 -10.03 -4.32 -17.87
C PRO A 275 -8.55 -4.33 -18.24
N SER A 276 -7.79 -3.32 -17.76
CA SER A 276 -6.35 -3.19 -18.02
C SER A 276 -5.45 -3.98 -17.06
N SER A 277 -6.02 -4.65 -16.04
CA SER A 277 -5.23 -5.42 -15.07
C SER A 277 -4.75 -6.73 -15.66
N VAL A 278 -3.44 -6.98 -15.54
CA VAL A 278 -2.79 -8.26 -15.92
C VAL A 278 -2.73 -9.23 -14.74
N GLN A 279 -2.97 -8.72 -13.54
CA GLN A 279 -3.06 -9.49 -12.31
C GLN A 279 -4.41 -9.25 -11.65
N SER A 280 -4.83 -10.21 -10.85
CA SER A 280 -6.00 -10.11 -9.98
C SER A 280 -5.56 -10.09 -8.52
N VAL A 281 -6.13 -9.20 -7.73
CA VAL A 281 -6.07 -9.27 -6.28
C VAL A 281 -7.24 -10.11 -5.80
N VAL A 282 -6.95 -11.24 -5.19
CA VAL A 282 -7.93 -12.17 -4.62
C VAL A 282 -7.91 -12.04 -3.12
N THR A 283 -9.04 -11.73 -2.50
CA THR A 283 -9.20 -11.65 -1.04
C THR A 283 -10.42 -12.44 -0.59
N ILE A 284 -10.22 -13.42 0.28
CA ILE A 284 -11.29 -14.16 0.95
C ILE A 284 -11.43 -13.59 2.36
N ALA A 285 -12.58 -13.04 2.72
CA ALA A 285 -12.77 -12.32 3.96
C ALA A 285 -14.07 -12.66 4.69
N SER A 286 -14.07 -12.51 6.01
CA SER A 286 -15.25 -12.65 6.87
C SER A 286 -15.10 -11.85 8.16
N SER A 287 -16.18 -11.28 8.67
CA SER A 287 -16.22 -10.75 10.04
C SER A 287 -16.05 -11.87 11.06
N VAL A 288 -15.34 -11.60 12.14
CA VAL A 288 -15.08 -12.57 13.22
C VAL A 288 -15.37 -11.96 14.59
N ASP A 289 -15.98 -12.77 15.44
CA ASP A 289 -16.30 -12.39 16.83
C ASP A 289 -15.08 -12.67 17.72
N LEU A 290 -14.01 -11.89 17.52
CA LEU A 290 -12.77 -12.02 18.24
C LEU A 290 -12.42 -10.70 18.95
N TYR A 291 -12.32 -10.76 20.28
CA TYR A 291 -11.98 -9.60 21.12
C TYR A 291 -10.54 -9.71 21.62
N PRO A 292 -9.83 -8.57 21.70
CA PRO A 292 -8.49 -8.54 22.28
C PRO A 292 -8.49 -9.10 23.72
N GLY A 293 -7.57 -10.03 24.00
CA GLY A 293 -7.44 -10.65 25.31
C GLY A 293 -8.48 -11.72 25.65
N SER A 294 -9.35 -12.10 24.71
CA SER A 294 -10.27 -13.22 24.87
C SER A 294 -9.53 -14.57 24.91
N SER A 295 -10.20 -15.62 25.37
CA SER A 295 -9.63 -16.98 25.44
C SER A 295 -9.20 -17.54 24.08
N ASN A 296 -9.72 -17.01 22.98
CA ASN A 296 -9.40 -17.44 21.62
C ASN A 296 -8.35 -16.56 20.93
N ASP A 297 -7.92 -15.45 21.54
CA ASP A 297 -7.04 -14.46 20.91
C ASP A 297 -5.66 -15.06 20.56
N ILE A 298 -5.00 -15.72 21.52
CA ILE A 298 -3.70 -16.36 21.30
C ILE A 298 -3.82 -17.56 20.35
N ALA A 299 -4.83 -18.40 20.53
CA ALA A 299 -5.06 -19.55 19.65
C ALA A 299 -5.41 -19.11 18.21
N GLY A 300 -6.18 -18.03 18.06
CA GLY A 300 -6.46 -17.39 16.77
C GLY A 300 -5.19 -16.87 16.10
N SER A 301 -4.29 -16.27 16.87
CA SER A 301 -2.98 -15.85 16.38
C SER A 301 -2.14 -17.03 15.90
N VAL A 302 -2.09 -18.13 16.65
CA VAL A 302 -1.38 -19.36 16.24
C VAL A 302 -1.98 -19.91 14.94
N MET A 303 -3.28 -20.06 14.89
CA MET A 303 -4.02 -20.54 13.73
C MET A 303 -3.74 -19.71 12.48
N ASN A 304 -3.82 -18.38 12.59
CA ASN A 304 -3.56 -17.48 11.45
C ASN A 304 -2.11 -17.55 10.98
N ASN A 305 -1.15 -17.65 11.91
CA ASN A 305 0.26 -17.75 11.54
C ASN A 305 0.58 -19.09 10.84
N ILE A 306 -0.09 -20.18 11.21
CA ILE A 306 0.01 -21.45 10.49
C ILE A 306 -0.57 -21.31 9.09
N LEU A 307 -1.72 -20.63 8.93
CA LEU A 307 -2.35 -20.46 7.63
C LEU A 307 -1.50 -19.58 6.69
N GLY A 308 -1.20 -18.35 7.10
CA GLY A 308 -0.58 -17.40 6.19
C GLY A 308 0.00 -16.14 6.87
N GLY A 309 0.33 -16.20 8.18
CA GLY A 309 0.88 -15.06 8.91
C GLY A 309 2.34 -14.71 8.57
N GLY A 310 2.96 -15.35 7.57
CA GLY A 310 4.33 -15.09 7.13
C GLY A 310 4.83 -16.08 6.10
N PHE A 311 6.11 -15.99 5.75
CA PHE A 311 6.75 -16.82 4.70
C PHE A 311 6.73 -18.32 4.99
N SER A 312 6.58 -18.74 6.23
CA SER A 312 6.47 -20.16 6.63
C SER A 312 5.02 -20.64 6.72
N GLY A 313 4.05 -19.81 6.40
CA GLY A 313 2.64 -20.17 6.39
C GLY A 313 2.27 -21.06 5.20
N ARG A 314 1.19 -21.84 5.36
CA ARG A 314 0.71 -22.77 4.34
C ARG A 314 0.35 -22.09 3.02
N LEU A 315 -0.26 -20.90 3.07
CA LEU A 315 -0.64 -20.15 1.88
C LEU A 315 0.58 -19.78 1.05
N PHE A 316 1.65 -19.31 1.68
CA PHE A 316 2.87 -18.96 1.01
C PHE A 316 3.55 -20.20 0.39
N ALA A 317 3.72 -21.27 1.18
CA ALA A 317 4.31 -22.51 0.71
C ALA A 317 3.52 -23.13 -0.46
N ASN A 318 2.17 -23.06 -0.41
CA ASN A 318 1.33 -23.62 -1.45
C ASN A 318 1.30 -22.75 -2.72
N LEU A 319 0.88 -21.49 -2.63
CA LEU A 319 0.64 -20.67 -3.82
C LEU A 319 1.94 -20.18 -4.45
N ARG A 320 2.97 -19.85 -3.65
CA ARG A 320 4.26 -19.37 -4.18
C ARG A 320 5.22 -20.50 -4.48
N GLU A 321 5.57 -21.32 -3.47
CA GLU A 321 6.68 -22.27 -3.61
C GLU A 321 6.28 -23.48 -4.48
N LYS A 322 5.10 -24.04 -4.23
CA LYS A 322 4.62 -25.23 -4.94
C LYS A 322 4.05 -24.90 -6.32
N HIS A 323 3.23 -23.85 -6.43
CA HIS A 323 2.47 -23.57 -7.64
C HIS A 323 3.00 -22.40 -8.46
N GLY A 324 3.78 -21.48 -7.89
CA GLY A 324 4.31 -20.31 -8.59
C GLY A 324 3.23 -19.34 -9.11
N PHE A 325 2.07 -19.28 -8.45
CA PHE A 325 0.94 -18.44 -8.89
C PHE A 325 1.14 -16.97 -8.53
N THR A 326 1.90 -16.70 -7.47
CA THR A 326 2.09 -15.39 -6.86
C THR A 326 3.48 -15.22 -6.27
N TYR A 327 3.87 -13.99 -6.00
CA TYR A 327 5.05 -13.67 -5.18
C TYR A 327 4.82 -13.85 -3.68
N GLY A 328 3.56 -13.91 -3.24
CA GLY A 328 3.19 -14.17 -1.85
C GLY A 328 1.69 -14.32 -1.66
N ALA A 329 1.32 -15.19 -0.73
CA ALA A 329 -0.06 -15.34 -0.28
C ALA A 329 -0.06 -15.35 1.25
N TYR A 330 -0.93 -14.57 1.85
CA TYR A 330 -0.93 -14.30 3.27
C TYR A 330 -2.32 -14.37 3.86
N SER A 331 -2.39 -14.45 5.17
CA SER A 331 -3.64 -14.27 5.92
C SER A 331 -3.43 -13.35 7.12
N SER A 332 -4.50 -12.67 7.51
CA SER A 332 -4.54 -11.88 8.73
C SER A 332 -5.81 -12.16 9.51
N LEU A 333 -5.69 -12.11 10.83
CA LEU A 333 -6.80 -12.21 11.77
C LEU A 333 -6.66 -11.09 12.78
N SER A 334 -7.60 -10.15 12.76
CA SER A 334 -7.60 -9.01 13.68
C SER A 334 -8.71 -9.16 14.73
N ALA A 335 -8.33 -8.98 15.99
CA ALA A 335 -9.27 -8.82 17.08
C ALA A 335 -9.70 -7.35 17.20
N SER A 336 -10.96 -7.10 17.56
CA SER A 336 -11.49 -5.75 17.75
C SER A 336 -12.53 -5.73 18.86
N ARG A 337 -12.69 -4.57 19.51
CA ARG A 337 -13.72 -4.38 20.54
C ARG A 337 -15.15 -4.43 20.00
N GLN A 338 -15.33 -4.16 18.72
CA GLN A 338 -16.66 -4.24 18.07
C GLN A 338 -16.78 -5.55 17.29
N ILE A 339 -15.99 -5.72 16.25
CA ILE A 339 -15.98 -6.90 15.39
C ILE A 339 -14.61 -7.02 14.68
N GLY A 340 -14.00 -8.19 14.72
CA GLY A 340 -12.74 -8.46 14.04
C GLY A 340 -12.91 -8.82 12.57
N LEU A 341 -11.79 -9.05 11.90
CA LEU A 341 -11.69 -9.41 10.49
C LEU A 341 -10.73 -10.58 10.31
N PHE A 342 -11.17 -11.59 9.59
CA PHE A 342 -10.31 -12.56 8.95
C PHE A 342 -10.22 -12.26 7.45
N GLN A 343 -9.01 -12.32 6.90
CA GLN A 343 -8.81 -12.29 5.46
C GLN A 343 -7.62 -13.15 5.05
N ALA A 344 -7.72 -13.74 3.85
CA ALA A 344 -6.64 -14.43 3.16
C ALA A 344 -6.53 -13.86 1.75
N GLU A 345 -5.33 -13.49 1.31
CA GLU A 345 -5.12 -12.70 0.10
C GLU A 345 -3.92 -13.15 -0.71
N ALA A 346 -4.00 -12.94 -2.02
CA ALA A 346 -2.90 -13.12 -2.97
C ALA A 346 -3.12 -12.26 -4.21
N SER A 347 -2.05 -11.64 -4.72
CA SER A 347 -2.03 -11.01 -6.05
C SER A 347 -1.45 -12.00 -7.06
N VAL A 348 -2.23 -12.37 -8.07
CA VAL A 348 -1.94 -13.48 -8.98
C VAL A 348 -2.16 -13.08 -10.43
N ARG A 349 -1.52 -13.76 -11.38
CA ARG A 349 -1.85 -13.58 -12.80
C ARG A 349 -3.30 -13.94 -13.07
N ASN A 350 -3.96 -13.25 -14.00
CA ASN A 350 -5.37 -13.46 -14.31
C ASN A 350 -5.70 -14.93 -14.67
N ASP A 351 -4.81 -15.62 -15.39
CA ASP A 351 -4.96 -17.03 -15.75
C ASP A 351 -4.85 -18.01 -14.56
N LYS A 352 -4.43 -17.52 -13.40
CA LYS A 352 -4.31 -18.29 -12.15
C LYS A 352 -5.34 -17.91 -11.08
N THR A 353 -6.23 -16.97 -11.38
CA THR A 353 -7.23 -16.48 -10.42
C THR A 353 -8.10 -17.60 -9.86
N ASP A 354 -8.71 -18.40 -10.70
CA ASP A 354 -9.55 -19.53 -10.30
C ASP A 354 -8.78 -20.56 -9.45
N SER A 355 -7.59 -20.98 -9.93
CA SER A 355 -6.72 -21.90 -9.19
C SER A 355 -6.31 -21.35 -7.84
N SER A 356 -6.06 -20.03 -7.74
CA SER A 356 -5.67 -19.40 -6.47
C SER A 356 -6.83 -19.35 -5.48
N VAL A 357 -8.04 -19.02 -5.92
CA VAL A 357 -9.24 -19.12 -5.08
C VAL A 357 -9.41 -20.55 -4.55
N GLN A 358 -9.24 -21.55 -5.42
CA GLN A 358 -9.33 -22.96 -5.04
C GLN A 358 -8.30 -23.33 -3.96
N GLU A 359 -7.03 -22.95 -4.13
CA GLU A 359 -5.98 -23.30 -3.19
C GLU A 359 -6.10 -22.52 -1.86
N LEU A 360 -6.52 -21.24 -1.89
CA LEU A 360 -6.83 -20.49 -0.68
C LEU A 360 -7.94 -21.17 0.14
N LEU A 361 -9.04 -21.53 -0.50
CA LEU A 361 -10.15 -22.24 0.15
C LEU A 361 -9.75 -23.63 0.60
N ARG A 362 -8.89 -24.33 -0.13
CA ARG A 362 -8.37 -25.63 0.22
C ARG A 362 -7.58 -25.59 1.53
N GLU A 363 -6.62 -24.67 1.65
CA GLU A 363 -5.83 -24.54 2.89
C GLU A 363 -6.70 -24.14 4.09
N ILE A 364 -7.68 -23.26 3.90
CA ILE A 364 -8.69 -22.95 4.92
C ILE A 364 -9.45 -24.21 5.35
N ASN A 365 -9.92 -25.03 4.39
CA ASN A 365 -10.65 -26.24 4.68
C ASN A 365 -9.79 -27.32 5.38
N ILE A 366 -8.54 -27.49 4.98
CA ILE A 366 -7.60 -28.41 5.64
C ILE A 366 -7.43 -27.99 7.10
N LEU A 367 -7.15 -26.73 7.37
CA LEU A 367 -6.94 -26.25 8.72
C LEU A 367 -8.19 -26.36 9.61
N ARG A 368 -9.38 -26.31 9.01
CA ARG A 368 -10.66 -26.50 9.71
C ARG A 368 -10.99 -27.96 10.01
N ASN A 369 -10.59 -28.87 9.15
CA ASN A 369 -11.06 -30.26 9.19
C ASN A 369 -10.01 -31.23 9.73
N GLU A 370 -8.73 -30.89 9.62
CA GLU A 370 -7.61 -31.72 10.03
C GLU A 370 -6.88 -31.09 11.22
N GLN A 371 -6.25 -31.91 12.03
CA GLN A 371 -5.37 -31.43 13.10
C GLN A 371 -4.00 -31.05 12.49
N VAL A 372 -3.43 -29.99 12.99
CA VAL A 372 -2.05 -29.58 12.64
C VAL A 372 -1.06 -30.59 13.22
N GLY A 373 -0.03 -30.94 12.46
CA GLY A 373 1.05 -31.77 12.95
C GLY A 373 1.86 -31.09 14.08
N ASP A 374 2.38 -31.86 15.00
CA ASP A 374 3.12 -31.37 16.17
C ASP A 374 4.34 -30.53 15.76
N ASP A 375 5.06 -30.92 14.73
CA ASP A 375 6.23 -30.17 14.24
C ASP A 375 5.86 -28.79 13.70
N GLU A 376 4.77 -28.70 12.96
CA GLU A 376 4.27 -27.44 12.42
C GLU A 376 3.79 -26.51 13.55
N LEU A 377 3.01 -27.06 14.48
CA LEU A 377 2.51 -26.33 15.65
C LEU A 377 3.67 -25.83 16.53
N ASN A 378 4.66 -26.68 16.79
CA ASN A 378 5.81 -26.33 17.62
C ASN A 378 6.69 -25.28 16.95
N ARG A 379 6.93 -25.38 15.63
CA ARG A 379 7.65 -24.32 14.88
C ARG A 379 6.95 -22.98 15.01
N MET A 380 5.62 -22.95 14.88
CA MET A 380 4.86 -21.73 14.97
C MET A 380 4.84 -21.13 16.36
N LYS A 381 4.69 -21.96 17.40
CA LYS A 381 4.82 -21.51 18.81
C LYS A 381 6.20 -20.91 19.08
N ASN A 382 7.26 -21.55 18.60
CA ASN A 382 8.63 -21.04 18.76
C ASN A 382 8.82 -19.72 18.03
N TYR A 383 8.28 -19.57 16.82
CA TYR A 383 8.32 -18.32 16.05
C TYR A 383 7.64 -17.17 16.81
N LEU A 384 6.42 -17.41 17.31
CA LEU A 384 5.65 -16.41 18.06
C LEU A 384 6.31 -16.08 19.40
N SER A 385 6.85 -17.09 20.11
CA SER A 385 7.59 -16.88 21.36
C SER A 385 8.83 -16.01 21.14
N GLY A 386 9.60 -16.30 20.07
CA GLY A 386 10.77 -15.51 19.70
C GLY A 386 10.41 -14.07 19.28
N GLY A 387 9.31 -13.91 18.54
CA GLY A 387 8.77 -12.60 18.18
C GLY A 387 8.36 -11.78 19.40
N PHE A 388 7.65 -12.39 20.33
CA PHE A 388 7.25 -11.77 21.61
C PHE A 388 8.48 -11.35 22.43
N ALA A 389 9.45 -12.25 22.62
CA ALA A 389 10.67 -11.94 23.36
C ALA A 389 11.46 -10.76 22.75
N ARG A 390 11.64 -10.75 21.43
CA ARG A 390 12.30 -9.64 20.73
C ARG A 390 11.53 -8.32 20.85
N SER A 391 10.20 -8.36 20.87
CA SER A 391 9.39 -7.15 20.99
C SER A 391 9.66 -6.40 22.29
N LEU A 392 10.04 -7.11 23.36
CA LEU A 392 10.36 -6.53 24.69
C LEU A 392 11.70 -5.77 24.74
N GLU A 393 12.53 -5.89 23.72
CA GLU A 393 13.75 -5.05 23.59
C GLU A 393 13.37 -3.58 23.38
N ASN A 394 12.20 -3.31 22.82
CA ASN A 394 11.66 -1.97 22.64
C ASN A 394 10.84 -1.56 23.89
N PRO A 395 11.26 -0.56 24.66
CA PRO A 395 10.52 -0.09 25.84
C PRO A 395 9.08 0.36 25.53
N ALA A 396 8.80 0.80 24.30
CA ALA A 396 7.47 1.19 23.89
C ALA A 396 6.49 -0.01 23.88
N THR A 397 6.99 -1.23 23.76
CA THR A 397 6.15 -2.46 23.83
C THR A 397 5.46 -2.59 25.18
N ILE A 398 6.19 -2.33 26.28
CA ILE A 398 5.65 -2.37 27.65
C ILE A 398 4.54 -1.33 27.81
N ALA A 399 4.78 -0.13 27.28
CA ALA A 399 3.78 0.94 27.27
C ALA A 399 2.53 0.58 26.47
N ASN A 400 2.71 -0.03 25.29
CA ASN A 400 1.61 -0.51 24.45
C ASN A 400 0.82 -1.64 25.13
N PHE A 401 1.49 -2.53 25.86
CA PHE A 401 0.81 -3.59 26.63
C PHE A 401 -0.09 -2.99 27.70
N ALA A 402 0.41 -2.03 28.46
CA ALA A 402 -0.39 -1.34 29.46
C ALA A 402 -1.58 -0.58 28.86
N LEU A 403 -1.35 0.10 27.73
CA LEU A 403 -2.40 0.80 27.00
C LEU A 403 -3.46 -0.18 26.46
N ASN A 404 -3.04 -1.32 25.88
CA ASN A 404 -3.95 -2.34 25.39
C ASN A 404 -4.79 -2.96 26.52
N ILE A 405 -4.17 -3.29 27.66
CA ILE A 405 -4.87 -3.79 28.84
C ILE A 405 -5.95 -2.78 29.27
N ALA A 406 -5.59 -1.51 29.37
CA ALA A 406 -6.50 -0.46 29.82
C ALA A 406 -7.65 -0.21 28.80
N ARG A 407 -7.33 -0.04 27.52
CA ARG A 407 -8.31 0.26 26.46
C ARG A 407 -9.24 -0.91 26.18
N ASN A 408 -8.70 -2.12 26.14
CA ASN A 408 -9.48 -3.31 25.79
C ASN A 408 -10.02 -4.05 27.02
N LYS A 409 -9.79 -3.52 28.24
CA LYS A 409 -10.20 -4.15 29.52
C LYS A 409 -9.74 -5.60 29.62
N MET A 410 -8.51 -5.86 29.17
CA MET A 410 -7.90 -7.19 29.19
C MET A 410 -7.50 -7.59 30.61
N PRO A 411 -7.32 -8.88 30.90
CA PRO A 411 -6.74 -9.33 32.17
C PRO A 411 -5.41 -8.61 32.43
N ALA A 412 -5.18 -8.15 33.66
CA ALA A 412 -3.99 -7.39 34.02
C ALA A 412 -2.68 -8.18 33.78
N ASP A 413 -2.75 -9.50 33.89
CA ASP A 413 -1.62 -10.43 33.72
C ASP A 413 -1.55 -11.06 32.32
N TYR A 414 -2.33 -10.55 31.32
CA TYR A 414 -2.42 -11.13 29.99
C TYR A 414 -1.03 -11.32 29.34
N TYR A 415 -0.22 -10.26 29.29
CA TYR A 415 1.11 -10.34 28.68
C TYR A 415 2.13 -11.08 29.53
N GLN A 416 1.99 -11.11 30.85
CA GLN A 416 2.81 -11.92 31.75
C GLN A 416 2.58 -13.41 31.50
N LYS A 417 1.32 -13.81 31.24
CA LYS A 417 0.91 -15.19 30.95
C LYS A 417 0.99 -15.54 29.47
N TYR A 418 1.34 -14.60 28.59
CA TYR A 418 1.28 -14.80 27.15
C TYR A 418 2.02 -16.06 26.70
N LEU A 419 3.28 -16.25 27.11
CA LEU A 419 4.07 -17.42 26.73
C LEU A 419 3.51 -18.74 27.30
N THR A 420 2.99 -18.72 28.51
CA THR A 420 2.35 -19.88 29.14
C THR A 420 1.09 -20.25 28.37
N ASN A 421 0.26 -19.28 28.04
CA ASN A 421 -0.98 -19.49 27.28
C ASN A 421 -0.67 -19.93 25.83
N LEU A 422 0.37 -19.36 25.22
CA LEU A 422 0.85 -19.78 23.90
C LEU A 422 1.33 -21.24 23.90
N ALA A 423 2.09 -21.63 24.93
CA ALA A 423 2.56 -23.01 25.08
C ALA A 423 1.41 -24.00 25.25
N ALA A 424 0.33 -23.59 25.89
CA ALA A 424 -0.86 -24.40 26.14
C ALA A 424 -1.75 -24.62 24.90
N VAL A 425 -1.58 -23.87 23.83
CA VAL A 425 -2.35 -24.05 22.57
C VAL A 425 -1.98 -25.42 21.98
N ASP A 426 -2.92 -26.30 21.79
CA ASP A 426 -2.77 -27.61 21.15
C ASP A 426 -3.42 -27.65 19.75
N ALA A 427 -3.23 -28.74 19.02
CA ALA A 427 -3.77 -28.90 17.66
C ALA A 427 -5.31 -28.92 17.64
N THR A 428 -5.94 -29.40 18.72
CA THR A 428 -7.40 -29.40 18.88
C THR A 428 -7.91 -27.95 18.95
N LYS A 429 -7.26 -27.14 19.79
CA LYS A 429 -7.63 -25.72 19.95
C LYS A 429 -7.43 -24.91 18.66
N VAL A 430 -6.36 -25.17 17.90
CA VAL A 430 -6.14 -24.58 16.58
C VAL A 430 -7.30 -24.91 15.63
N LYS A 431 -7.71 -26.19 15.57
CA LYS A 431 -8.85 -26.63 14.75
C LYS A 431 -10.16 -25.97 15.18
N GLU A 432 -10.44 -25.90 16.50
CA GLU A 432 -11.64 -25.23 17.03
C GLU A 432 -11.74 -23.78 16.59
N VAL A 433 -10.67 -23.00 16.75
CA VAL A 433 -10.68 -21.58 16.37
C VAL A 433 -10.73 -21.41 14.85
N ALA A 434 -10.14 -22.33 14.07
CA ALA A 434 -10.29 -22.35 12.61
C ALA A 434 -11.75 -22.58 12.20
N GLN A 435 -12.46 -23.50 12.87
CA GLN A 435 -13.88 -23.73 12.64
C GLN A 435 -14.75 -22.55 13.05
N LEU A 436 -14.38 -21.84 14.11
CA LEU A 436 -15.12 -20.69 14.62
C LEU A 436 -14.99 -19.47 13.71
N PHE A 437 -13.76 -19.16 13.23
CA PHE A 437 -13.47 -17.92 12.54
C PHE A 437 -13.52 -18.00 11.02
N MET A 438 -13.34 -19.18 10.43
CA MET A 438 -13.24 -19.36 8.99
C MET A 438 -14.35 -20.31 8.48
N ASN A 439 -15.55 -19.79 8.21
CA ASN A 439 -16.63 -20.60 7.64
C ASN A 439 -16.69 -20.44 6.11
N PRO A 440 -16.17 -21.38 5.30
CA PRO A 440 -16.10 -21.23 3.84
C PRO A 440 -17.47 -21.21 3.16
N LYS A 441 -18.56 -21.43 3.89
CA LYS A 441 -19.92 -21.29 3.37
C LYS A 441 -20.51 -19.88 3.52
N GLN A 442 -19.83 -18.98 4.23
CA GLN A 442 -20.31 -17.63 4.56
C GLN A 442 -19.18 -16.60 4.49
N MET A 443 -18.45 -16.59 3.37
CA MET A 443 -17.33 -15.66 3.11
C MET A 443 -17.60 -14.78 1.92
N HIS A 444 -16.91 -13.65 1.88
CA HIS A 444 -16.80 -12.80 0.72
C HIS A 444 -15.53 -13.15 -0.02
N ILE A 445 -15.63 -13.52 -1.30
CA ILE A 445 -14.50 -13.71 -2.19
C ILE A 445 -14.44 -12.46 -3.08
N VAL A 446 -13.60 -11.52 -2.74
CA VAL A 446 -13.44 -10.25 -3.46
C VAL A 446 -12.29 -10.39 -4.45
N ILE A 447 -12.54 -10.10 -5.72
CA ILE A 447 -11.54 -10.20 -6.77
C ILE A 447 -11.53 -8.89 -7.56
N VAL A 448 -10.39 -8.22 -7.57
CA VAL A 448 -10.17 -7.01 -8.37
C VAL A 448 -9.25 -7.37 -9.52
N GLY A 449 -9.75 -7.29 -10.77
CA GLY A 449 -8.98 -7.70 -11.94
C GLY A 449 -9.77 -7.60 -13.22
N ASN A 450 -9.24 -8.10 -14.32
CA ASN A 450 -9.91 -8.10 -15.63
C ASN A 450 -11.05 -9.11 -15.65
N ALA A 451 -12.29 -8.64 -15.45
CA ALA A 451 -13.49 -9.49 -15.35
C ALA A 451 -13.66 -10.42 -16.55
N LYS A 452 -13.35 -9.96 -17.77
CA LYS A 452 -13.45 -10.73 -19.00
C LYS A 452 -12.54 -11.98 -18.97
N GLN A 453 -11.37 -11.87 -18.36
CA GLN A 453 -10.41 -12.97 -18.27
C GLN A 453 -10.67 -13.89 -17.07
N ILE A 454 -11.18 -13.34 -15.96
CA ILE A 454 -11.23 -14.05 -14.68
C ILE A 454 -12.61 -14.61 -14.32
N ALA A 455 -13.71 -14.03 -14.81
CA ALA A 455 -15.06 -14.40 -14.33
C ALA A 455 -15.47 -15.85 -14.63
N LYS A 456 -14.91 -16.41 -15.71
CA LYS A 456 -15.26 -17.77 -16.16
C LYS A 456 -14.82 -18.81 -15.14
N GLY A 457 -15.77 -19.63 -14.67
CA GLY A 457 -15.51 -20.74 -13.75
C GLY A 457 -15.49 -20.35 -12.27
N LEU A 458 -15.72 -19.08 -11.93
CA LEU A 458 -15.81 -18.64 -10.55
C LEU A 458 -17.17 -18.91 -9.89
N ASP A 459 -18.21 -19.18 -10.69
CA ASP A 459 -19.56 -19.53 -10.25
C ASP A 459 -19.63 -20.81 -9.39
N LYS A 460 -18.63 -21.70 -9.51
CA LYS A 460 -18.49 -22.87 -8.64
C LYS A 460 -18.23 -22.55 -7.17
N TYR A 461 -17.79 -21.32 -6.85
CA TYR A 461 -17.57 -20.87 -5.45
C TYR A 461 -18.79 -20.15 -4.88
N GLY A 462 -19.79 -19.85 -5.68
CA GLY A 462 -21.02 -19.16 -5.32
C GLY A 462 -21.47 -18.17 -6.39
N PRO A 463 -22.59 -17.48 -6.18
CA PRO A 463 -23.08 -16.48 -7.12
C PRO A 463 -22.00 -15.43 -7.42
N VAL A 464 -21.80 -15.10 -8.68
CA VAL A 464 -20.90 -14.03 -9.11
C VAL A 464 -21.68 -12.72 -9.20
N LYS A 465 -21.18 -11.70 -8.49
CA LYS A 465 -21.74 -10.35 -8.45
C LYS A 465 -20.66 -9.34 -8.83
N TYR A 466 -21.07 -8.23 -9.42
CA TYR A 466 -20.15 -7.18 -9.85
C TYR A 466 -20.32 -5.93 -8.98
N PHE A 467 -19.19 -5.29 -8.71
CA PHE A 467 -19.14 -4.10 -7.84
C PHE A 467 -18.28 -3.03 -8.51
N ASP A 468 -18.59 -1.78 -8.22
CA ASP A 468 -17.71 -0.67 -8.54
C ASP A 468 -16.54 -0.58 -7.51
N ILE A 469 -15.60 0.33 -7.76
CA ILE A 469 -14.43 0.54 -6.89
C ILE A 469 -14.79 1.06 -5.50
N GLU A 470 -16.01 1.52 -5.31
CA GLU A 470 -16.57 1.96 -4.02
C GLU A 470 -17.36 0.83 -3.34
N GLY A 471 -17.43 -0.37 -3.94
CA GLY A 471 -18.14 -1.53 -3.39
C GLY A 471 -19.66 -1.43 -3.46
N ASN A 472 -20.22 -0.67 -4.40
CA ASN A 472 -21.64 -0.72 -4.73
C ASN A 472 -21.88 -1.84 -5.73
N GLU A 473 -22.94 -2.63 -5.53
CA GLU A 473 -23.33 -3.68 -6.49
C GLU A 473 -23.81 -3.04 -7.79
N ILE A 474 -23.27 -3.51 -8.93
CA ILE A 474 -23.58 -3.02 -10.27
C ILE A 474 -23.99 -4.19 -11.17
N ALA A 475 -24.60 -3.89 -12.29
CA ALA A 475 -24.85 -4.92 -13.31
C ALA A 475 -23.53 -5.51 -13.82
N ALA A 476 -23.55 -6.78 -14.27
CA ALA A 476 -22.41 -7.38 -14.93
C ALA A 476 -21.96 -6.49 -16.12
N PRO A 477 -20.64 -6.31 -16.31
CA PRO A 477 -20.16 -5.60 -17.48
C PRO A 477 -20.73 -6.26 -18.74
N VAL A 478 -21.44 -5.46 -19.52
CA VAL A 478 -21.94 -5.95 -20.83
C VAL A 478 -20.72 -5.96 -21.74
N GLU A 479 -20.38 -7.12 -22.30
CA GLU A 479 -19.41 -7.15 -23.39
C GLU A 479 -19.93 -6.24 -24.51
N ALA A 480 -19.29 -5.12 -24.72
CA ALA A 480 -19.50 -4.35 -25.92
C ALA A 480 -19.04 -5.25 -27.07
N LYS A 481 -19.98 -5.79 -27.85
CA LYS A 481 -19.65 -6.58 -29.02
C LYS A 481 -18.94 -5.64 -29.99
N ALA A 482 -17.66 -5.88 -30.22
CA ALA A 482 -17.01 -5.27 -31.37
C ALA A 482 -17.84 -5.63 -32.60
N ASP A 483 -18.11 -4.66 -33.47
CA ASP A 483 -18.82 -4.91 -34.74
C ASP A 483 -18.09 -6.03 -35.46
N ALA A 484 -18.79 -7.14 -35.69
CA ALA A 484 -18.21 -8.32 -36.32
C ALA A 484 -17.68 -8.03 -37.74
N SER A 485 -18.11 -6.94 -38.36
CA SER A 485 -17.62 -6.46 -39.66
C SER A 485 -16.30 -5.65 -39.55
N LEU A 486 -15.89 -5.25 -38.33
CA LEU A 486 -14.71 -4.42 -38.11
C LEU A 486 -13.45 -5.28 -38.10
N THR A 487 -12.75 -5.33 -39.21
CA THR A 487 -11.43 -5.96 -39.29
C THR A 487 -10.34 -4.94 -38.84
N PRO A 488 -9.13 -5.41 -38.43
CA PRO A 488 -8.02 -4.49 -38.11
C PRO A 488 -7.68 -3.53 -39.26
N ALA A 489 -7.76 -3.99 -40.52
CA ALA A 489 -7.50 -3.13 -41.67
C ALA A 489 -8.57 -2.03 -41.81
N VAL A 490 -9.85 -2.37 -41.69
CA VAL A 490 -10.96 -1.39 -41.73
C VAL A 490 -10.85 -0.39 -40.56
N LEU A 491 -10.44 -0.85 -39.35
CA LEU A 491 -10.20 0.04 -38.24
C LEU A 491 -9.07 1.03 -38.56
N MET A 492 -7.93 0.55 -39.09
CA MET A 492 -6.80 1.41 -39.44
C MET A 492 -7.16 2.44 -40.52
N ASP A 493 -7.96 2.06 -41.53
CA ASP A 493 -8.45 3.01 -42.54
C ASP A 493 -9.30 4.13 -41.89
N LYS A 494 -10.18 3.78 -40.95
CA LYS A 494 -10.99 4.75 -40.20
C LYS A 494 -10.12 5.66 -39.30
N VAL A 495 -9.12 5.08 -38.62
CA VAL A 495 -8.16 5.81 -37.79
C VAL A 495 -7.37 6.79 -38.64
N ILE A 496 -6.80 6.36 -39.78
CA ILE A 496 -6.07 7.23 -40.69
C ILE A 496 -6.96 8.37 -41.20
N ALA A 497 -8.21 8.08 -41.57
CA ALA A 497 -9.19 9.11 -41.97
C ALA A 497 -9.47 10.10 -40.83
N ALA A 498 -9.68 9.61 -39.60
CA ALA A 498 -9.91 10.43 -38.42
C ALA A 498 -8.71 11.36 -38.08
N LEU A 499 -7.49 10.90 -38.33
CA LEU A 499 -6.25 11.66 -38.11
C LEU A 499 -6.03 12.77 -39.19
N GLY A 500 -6.88 12.88 -40.19
CA GLY A 500 -6.82 13.89 -41.25
C GLY A 500 -6.62 13.30 -42.65
N GLY A 501 -6.51 11.96 -42.76
CA GLY A 501 -6.29 11.23 -44.00
C GLY A 501 -4.82 11.19 -44.44
N GLN A 502 -4.51 10.23 -45.32
CA GLN A 502 -3.12 9.95 -45.72
C GLN A 502 -2.41 11.14 -46.37
N ALA A 503 -3.15 11.96 -47.13
CA ALA A 503 -2.57 13.14 -47.77
C ALA A 503 -2.11 14.18 -46.76
N ALA A 504 -2.95 14.50 -45.77
CA ALA A 504 -2.60 15.44 -44.69
C ALA A 504 -1.44 14.92 -43.85
N LEU A 505 -1.46 13.64 -43.46
CA LEU A 505 -0.38 13.00 -42.69
C LEU A 505 0.97 13.09 -43.47
N ASN A 506 0.97 12.82 -44.76
CA ASN A 506 2.17 12.91 -45.59
C ASN A 506 2.65 14.34 -45.84
N SER A 507 1.80 15.36 -45.65
CA SER A 507 2.17 16.79 -45.81
C SER A 507 2.98 17.32 -44.62
N VAL A 508 2.90 16.71 -43.46
CA VAL A 508 3.70 17.06 -42.29
C VAL A 508 5.13 16.56 -42.46
N LYS A 509 6.11 17.44 -42.50
CA LYS A 509 7.54 17.11 -42.66
C LYS A 509 8.29 17.18 -41.34
N ASP A 510 7.91 18.09 -40.48
CA ASP A 510 8.47 18.24 -39.14
C ASP A 510 7.38 18.72 -38.19
N ILE A 511 7.56 18.37 -36.88
CA ILE A 511 6.67 18.80 -35.82
C ILE A 511 7.44 18.98 -34.52
N GLN A 512 7.12 20.04 -33.82
CA GLN A 512 7.65 20.35 -32.50
C GLN A 512 6.53 20.46 -31.47
N TYR A 513 6.76 19.87 -30.29
CA TYR A 513 5.87 19.96 -29.12
C TYR A 513 6.64 20.57 -27.97
N LYS A 514 6.04 21.53 -27.27
CA LYS A 514 6.51 22.04 -25.99
C LYS A 514 5.41 21.82 -24.94
N GLY A 515 5.70 21.01 -23.96
CA GLY A 515 4.76 20.65 -22.91
C GLY A 515 5.33 20.86 -21.52
N LYS A 516 4.43 20.98 -20.55
CA LYS A 516 4.74 21.06 -19.14
C LYS A 516 3.91 20.06 -18.35
N ALA A 517 4.51 19.54 -17.30
CA ALA A 517 3.87 18.67 -16.32
C ALA A 517 4.35 19.01 -14.91
N ALA A 518 3.69 18.47 -13.89
CA ALA A 518 4.15 18.58 -12.51
C ALA A 518 4.36 17.18 -11.93
N LEU A 519 5.50 16.94 -11.28
CA LEU A 519 5.80 15.74 -10.54
C LEU A 519 6.25 16.10 -9.13
N MET A 520 5.52 15.61 -8.10
CA MET A 520 5.82 15.90 -6.69
C MET A 520 6.03 17.40 -6.39
N GLY A 521 5.22 18.26 -7.01
CA GLY A 521 5.29 19.72 -6.85
C GLY A 521 6.43 20.40 -7.61
N ARG A 522 7.20 19.68 -8.46
CA ARG A 522 8.24 20.23 -9.32
C ARG A 522 7.75 20.25 -10.76
N GLU A 523 8.04 21.34 -11.48
CA GLU A 523 7.73 21.46 -12.90
C GLU A 523 8.71 20.60 -13.72
N ILE A 524 8.15 19.86 -14.67
CA ILE A 524 8.87 19.13 -15.71
C ILE A 524 8.50 19.74 -17.05
N GLU A 525 9.50 20.08 -17.85
CA GLU A 525 9.31 20.46 -19.23
C GLU A 525 9.55 19.24 -20.12
N MET A 526 8.62 18.98 -21.05
CA MET A 526 8.72 17.91 -22.05
C MET A 526 8.72 18.51 -23.44
N ASN A 527 9.84 18.36 -24.14
CA ASN A 527 9.98 18.85 -25.49
C ASN A 527 10.18 17.67 -26.45
N GLN A 528 9.43 17.67 -27.55
CA GLN A 528 9.56 16.66 -28.58
C GLN A 528 9.77 17.40 -29.94
N THR A 529 10.73 16.96 -30.72
CA THR A 529 10.93 17.39 -32.09
C THR A 529 11.04 16.17 -32.98
N LYS A 530 10.23 16.11 -34.03
CA LYS A 530 10.27 15.04 -35.02
C LYS A 530 10.51 15.62 -36.38
N VAL A 531 11.39 15.02 -37.18
CA VAL A 531 11.62 15.28 -38.57
C VAL A 531 11.32 14.00 -39.34
N LEU A 532 10.23 14.05 -40.09
CA LEU A 532 9.63 12.86 -40.71
C LEU A 532 10.24 12.57 -42.08
N PRO A 533 10.35 11.30 -42.47
CA PRO A 533 10.10 10.14 -41.59
C PRO A 533 11.34 9.78 -40.74
N GLY A 534 11.07 9.23 -39.51
CA GLY A 534 12.02 8.41 -38.79
C GLY A 534 13.09 9.11 -37.97
N ASN A 535 13.02 10.44 -37.79
CA ASN A 535 13.92 11.17 -36.90
C ASN A 535 13.14 11.86 -35.79
N ALA A 536 13.59 11.72 -34.56
CA ALA A 536 12.99 12.37 -33.39
C ALA A 536 13.99 12.57 -32.25
N ILE A 537 13.74 13.59 -31.46
CA ILE A 537 14.35 13.81 -30.17
C ILE A 537 13.27 14.17 -29.15
N ILE A 538 13.29 13.51 -27.99
CA ILE A 538 12.44 13.82 -26.85
C ILE A 538 13.32 14.11 -25.65
N THR A 539 13.06 15.21 -24.97
CA THR A 539 13.77 15.59 -23.75
C THR A 539 12.78 15.89 -22.63
N MET A 540 13.10 15.42 -21.44
CA MET A 540 12.45 15.82 -20.19
C MET A 540 13.46 16.60 -19.37
N THR A 541 13.08 17.80 -18.92
CA THR A 541 13.92 18.68 -18.14
C THR A 541 13.24 19.02 -16.81
N MET A 542 13.97 18.94 -15.71
CA MET A 542 13.49 19.29 -14.37
C MET A 542 14.50 20.22 -13.70
N GLY A 543 14.05 21.41 -13.31
CA GLY A 543 14.93 22.41 -12.71
C GLY A 543 16.12 22.84 -13.61
N GLY A 544 15.91 22.86 -14.93
CA GLY A 544 16.94 23.21 -15.92
C GLY A 544 17.91 22.07 -16.29
N MET A 545 17.80 20.89 -15.65
CA MET A 545 18.63 19.72 -15.96
C MET A 545 17.84 18.71 -16.79
N VAL A 546 18.46 18.14 -17.84
CA VAL A 546 17.88 17.07 -18.65
C VAL A 546 17.90 15.77 -17.81
N VAL A 547 16.71 15.28 -17.44
CA VAL A 547 16.55 14.03 -16.67
C VAL A 547 16.30 12.82 -17.56
N SER A 548 15.80 13.03 -18.79
CA SER A 548 15.64 11.98 -19.80
C SER A 548 15.84 12.55 -21.20
N LYS A 549 16.55 11.82 -22.04
CA LYS A 549 16.72 12.13 -23.46
C LYS A 549 16.60 10.84 -24.26
N GLN A 550 15.75 10.86 -25.28
CA GLN A 550 15.56 9.77 -26.24
C GLN A 550 15.72 10.35 -27.64
N ALA A 551 16.47 9.70 -28.50
CA ALA A 551 16.65 10.17 -29.85
C ALA A 551 16.79 9.03 -30.86
N VAL A 552 16.25 9.30 -32.05
CA VAL A 552 16.50 8.56 -33.30
C VAL A 552 16.90 9.58 -34.33
N VAL A 553 18.12 9.56 -34.78
CA VAL A 553 18.63 10.52 -35.80
C VAL A 553 19.46 9.76 -36.82
N ASN A 554 19.05 9.80 -38.09
CA ASN A 554 19.73 9.10 -39.19
C ASN A 554 20.01 7.65 -38.91
N GLY A 555 19.02 6.92 -38.30
CA GLY A 555 19.11 5.53 -37.96
C GLY A 555 19.98 5.21 -36.72
N LYS A 556 20.49 6.23 -36.02
CA LYS A 556 21.21 6.04 -34.75
C LYS A 556 20.24 6.26 -33.59
N TYR A 557 20.26 5.32 -32.63
CA TYR A 557 19.40 5.33 -31.47
C TYR A 557 20.20 5.70 -30.22
N SER A 558 19.65 6.51 -29.37
CA SER A 558 20.22 6.83 -28.05
C SER A 558 19.13 7.05 -27.02
N VAL A 559 19.36 6.57 -25.82
CA VAL A 559 18.53 6.81 -24.63
C VAL A 559 19.44 7.09 -23.46
N ALA A 560 19.22 8.22 -22.79
CA ALA A 560 19.92 8.58 -21.57
C ALA A 560 18.93 8.96 -20.48
N GLN A 561 19.18 8.49 -19.26
CA GLN A 561 18.44 8.84 -18.06
C GLN A 561 19.41 9.36 -17.00
N GLN A 562 19.17 10.56 -16.50
CA GLN A 562 20.06 11.25 -15.53
C GLN A 562 21.54 11.26 -15.98
N GLY A 563 21.79 11.41 -17.28
CA GLY A 563 23.12 11.40 -17.84
C GLY A 563 23.76 10.02 -18.08
N MET A 564 23.08 8.93 -17.72
CA MET A 564 23.54 7.56 -17.98
C MET A 564 22.89 7.01 -19.25
N GLU A 565 23.70 6.49 -20.16
CA GLU A 565 23.21 5.85 -21.38
C GLU A 565 22.64 4.45 -21.09
N ALA A 566 21.50 4.13 -21.71
CA ALA A 566 20.87 2.84 -21.64
C ALA A 566 21.26 1.96 -22.84
N PRO A 567 21.46 0.63 -22.68
CA PRO A 567 21.66 -0.30 -23.79
C PRO A 567 20.46 -0.28 -24.74
N ILE A 568 20.73 -0.26 -26.05
CA ILE A 568 19.68 -0.27 -27.07
C ILE A 568 19.35 -1.71 -27.46
N THR A 569 18.20 -2.19 -26.99
CA THR A 569 17.62 -3.50 -27.35
C THR A 569 16.73 -3.36 -28.60
N ASP A 570 16.35 -4.49 -29.21
CA ASP A 570 15.47 -4.45 -30.38
C ASP A 570 14.08 -3.91 -30.04
N ASP A 571 13.52 -4.27 -28.88
CA ASP A 571 12.27 -3.70 -28.36
C ASP A 571 12.35 -2.18 -28.22
N LEU A 572 13.49 -1.68 -27.73
CA LEU A 572 13.69 -0.24 -27.56
C LEU A 572 13.80 0.48 -28.91
N LYS A 573 14.44 -0.15 -29.91
CA LYS A 573 14.49 0.39 -31.28
C LYS A 573 13.08 0.48 -31.88
N GLU A 574 12.23 -0.56 -31.70
CA GLU A 574 10.83 -0.53 -32.19
C GLU A 574 10.05 0.59 -31.52
N SER A 575 10.14 0.74 -30.21
CA SER A 575 9.49 1.83 -29.45
C SER A 575 9.96 3.21 -29.90
N LEU A 576 11.25 3.40 -30.16
CA LEU A 576 11.81 4.64 -30.65
C LEU A 576 11.38 4.96 -32.09
N ASN A 577 11.22 3.93 -32.94
CA ASN A 577 10.67 4.10 -34.30
C ASN A 577 9.19 4.51 -34.28
N GLU A 578 8.37 3.95 -33.36
CA GLU A 578 7.01 4.43 -33.16
C GLU A 578 7.02 5.90 -32.74
N THR A 579 7.89 6.27 -31.80
CA THR A 579 8.07 7.64 -31.33
C THR A 579 8.50 8.59 -32.42
N ALA A 580 9.36 8.13 -33.36
CA ALA A 580 9.85 8.92 -34.51
C ALA A 580 8.83 9.04 -35.65
N SER A 581 7.68 8.39 -35.54
CA SER A 581 6.54 8.54 -36.46
C SER A 581 5.63 9.70 -36.00
N LEU A 582 4.90 10.31 -36.91
CA LEU A 582 3.86 11.28 -36.54
C LEU A 582 2.76 10.58 -35.75
N HIS A 583 2.24 9.51 -36.35
CA HIS A 583 1.30 8.57 -35.75
C HIS A 583 1.78 7.15 -36.03
N PRO A 584 2.02 6.32 -35.01
CA PRO A 584 2.53 4.95 -35.18
C PRO A 584 1.66 4.07 -36.09
N GLU A 585 0.37 4.30 -36.13
CA GLU A 585 -0.60 3.61 -36.98
C GLU A 585 -0.21 3.60 -38.48
N THR A 586 0.49 4.63 -38.91
CA THR A 586 0.93 4.78 -40.31
C THR A 586 2.03 3.79 -40.72
N ILE A 587 2.69 3.17 -39.75
CA ILE A 587 3.81 2.23 -40.00
C ILE A 587 3.51 0.79 -39.65
N PHE A 588 2.43 0.49 -38.96
CA PHE A 588 2.15 -0.86 -38.42
C PHE A 588 2.17 -1.93 -39.52
N ILE A 589 1.35 -1.78 -40.55
CA ILE A 589 1.25 -2.78 -41.62
C ILE A 589 2.56 -2.89 -42.39
N LYS A 590 3.17 -1.75 -42.72
CA LYS A 590 4.41 -1.68 -43.49
C LYS A 590 5.59 -2.32 -42.76
N ASN A 591 5.64 -2.22 -41.45
CA ASN A 591 6.74 -2.69 -40.60
C ASN A 591 6.46 -4.07 -39.98
N GLY A 592 5.43 -4.80 -40.43
CA GLY A 592 5.21 -6.19 -40.04
C GLY A 592 4.58 -6.39 -38.66
N TYR A 593 3.92 -5.38 -38.11
CA TYR A 593 3.14 -5.52 -36.88
C TYR A 593 1.92 -6.43 -37.10
N LYS A 594 1.62 -7.27 -36.13
CA LYS A 594 0.39 -8.10 -36.14
C LYS A 594 -0.69 -7.36 -35.39
N LEU A 595 -1.86 -7.21 -36.02
CA LEU A 595 -3.01 -6.48 -35.48
C LEU A 595 -4.19 -7.42 -35.29
N LYS A 596 -4.86 -7.31 -34.12
CA LYS A 596 -6.05 -8.12 -33.80
C LYS A 596 -7.03 -7.27 -33.00
N ILE A 597 -8.30 -7.23 -33.40
CA ILE A 597 -9.36 -6.66 -32.57
C ILE A 597 -9.54 -7.56 -31.34
N ALA A 598 -9.17 -7.06 -30.17
CA ALA A 598 -9.28 -7.80 -28.91
C ALA A 598 -10.69 -7.69 -28.29
N GLY A 599 -11.41 -6.61 -28.64
CA GLY A 599 -12.78 -6.39 -28.18
C GLY A 599 -13.19 -4.93 -28.18
N ALA A 600 -14.14 -4.61 -27.33
CA ALA A 600 -14.54 -3.25 -27.02
C ALA A 600 -14.48 -3.05 -25.49
N ASP A 601 -14.31 -1.80 -25.06
CA ASP A 601 -14.18 -1.43 -23.65
C ASP A 601 -14.78 -0.03 -23.43
N LYS A 602 -14.73 0.47 -22.19
CA LYS A 602 -15.10 1.85 -21.85
C LYS A 602 -13.95 2.56 -21.17
N ILE A 603 -13.65 3.77 -21.62
CA ILE A 603 -12.66 4.66 -21.00
C ILE A 603 -13.35 5.98 -20.65
N GLU A 604 -13.40 6.33 -19.36
CA GLU A 604 -14.07 7.53 -18.86
C GLU A 604 -15.55 7.65 -19.37
N GLY A 605 -16.21 6.48 -19.56
CA GLY A 605 -17.60 6.39 -20.02
C GLY A 605 -17.78 6.39 -21.54
N ALA A 606 -16.74 6.63 -22.33
CA ALA A 606 -16.78 6.51 -23.78
C ALA A 606 -16.52 5.07 -24.24
N ASP A 607 -17.28 4.59 -25.22
CA ASP A 607 -17.06 3.27 -25.83
C ASP A 607 -15.79 3.31 -26.69
N VAL A 608 -14.90 2.34 -26.49
CA VAL A 608 -13.65 2.23 -27.24
C VAL A 608 -13.46 0.85 -27.84
N ILE A 609 -12.71 0.78 -28.94
CA ILE A 609 -12.30 -0.45 -29.63
C ILE A 609 -10.89 -0.79 -29.18
N ASP A 610 -10.71 -1.99 -28.60
CA ASP A 610 -9.41 -2.51 -28.18
C ASP A 610 -8.72 -3.22 -29.34
N LEU A 611 -7.61 -2.68 -29.80
CA LEU A 611 -6.72 -3.27 -30.80
C LEU A 611 -5.46 -3.78 -30.10
N GLU A 612 -5.27 -5.10 -30.10
CA GLU A 612 -4.02 -5.75 -29.73
C GLU A 612 -3.00 -5.58 -30.87
N VAL A 613 -1.87 -5.01 -30.54
CA VAL A 613 -0.75 -4.74 -31.46
C VAL A 613 0.46 -5.52 -30.97
N THR A 614 0.94 -6.45 -31.81
CA THR A 614 2.18 -7.21 -31.54
C THR A 614 3.28 -6.69 -32.45
N THR A 615 4.38 -6.24 -31.88
CA THR A 615 5.56 -5.79 -32.64
C THR A 615 6.27 -6.97 -33.30
N PRO A 616 7.15 -6.73 -34.29
CA PRO A 616 7.98 -7.81 -34.87
C PRO A 616 8.86 -8.55 -33.84
N SER A 617 9.30 -7.90 -32.76
CA SER A 617 10.04 -8.55 -31.65
C SER A 617 9.13 -9.40 -30.74
N GLY A 618 7.80 -9.31 -30.89
CA GLY A 618 6.82 -10.07 -30.12
C GLY A 618 6.25 -9.33 -28.91
N LYS A 619 6.57 -8.06 -28.70
CA LYS A 619 5.99 -7.24 -27.64
C LYS A 619 4.54 -6.92 -27.94
N VAL A 620 3.66 -7.12 -26.96
CA VAL A 620 2.22 -6.86 -27.07
C VAL A 620 1.87 -5.55 -26.38
N SER A 621 1.05 -4.76 -27.06
CA SER A 621 0.39 -3.58 -26.51
C SER A 621 -1.07 -3.55 -26.90
N HIS A 622 -1.90 -2.87 -26.10
CA HIS A 622 -3.31 -2.64 -26.37
C HIS A 622 -3.52 -1.17 -26.67
N ARG A 623 -4.15 -0.88 -27.81
CA ARG A 623 -4.49 0.49 -28.25
C ARG A 623 -5.99 0.63 -28.30
N PHE A 624 -6.51 1.60 -27.59
CA PHE A 624 -7.93 1.83 -27.42
C PHE A 624 -8.34 3.06 -28.24
N TYR A 625 -9.15 2.83 -29.24
CA TYR A 625 -9.67 3.90 -30.13
C TYR A 625 -11.12 4.19 -29.78
N ASP A 626 -11.48 5.49 -29.62
CA ASP A 626 -12.87 5.91 -29.42
C ASP A 626 -13.76 5.37 -30.56
N SER A 627 -14.86 4.74 -30.25
CA SER A 627 -15.70 4.05 -31.25
C SER A 627 -16.43 4.96 -32.20
N LYS A 628 -16.54 6.26 -31.89
CA LYS A 628 -17.22 7.27 -32.69
C LYS A 628 -16.25 8.12 -33.51
N THR A 629 -15.19 8.56 -32.86
CA THR A 629 -14.20 9.47 -33.48
C THR A 629 -13.03 8.72 -34.11
N PHE A 630 -12.80 7.46 -33.75
CA PHE A 630 -11.64 6.64 -34.14
C PHE A 630 -10.29 7.22 -33.75
N LEU A 631 -10.26 8.23 -32.86
CA LEU A 631 -9.03 8.76 -32.30
C LEU A 631 -8.52 7.88 -31.16
N LEU A 632 -7.20 7.81 -31.00
CA LEU A 632 -6.56 7.02 -29.95
C LEU A 632 -6.86 7.64 -28.59
N ALA A 633 -7.47 6.87 -27.67
CA ALA A 633 -7.77 7.31 -26.31
C ALA A 633 -6.72 6.84 -25.30
N LYS A 634 -6.18 5.61 -25.49
CA LYS A 634 -5.21 5.02 -24.56
C LYS A 634 -4.31 4.01 -25.25
N VAL A 635 -3.06 3.93 -24.77
CA VAL A 635 -2.15 2.80 -25.01
C VAL A 635 -1.81 2.15 -23.68
N ALA A 636 -1.88 0.83 -23.61
CA ALA A 636 -1.44 0.04 -22.44
C ALA A 636 -0.36 -0.96 -22.88
N THR A 637 0.77 -0.96 -22.18
CA THR A 637 1.89 -1.86 -22.44
C THR A 637 2.32 -2.53 -21.16
N THR A 638 2.36 -3.85 -21.14
CA THR A 638 2.83 -4.62 -20.00
C THR A 638 4.25 -5.10 -20.24
N GLN A 639 5.11 -4.96 -19.24
CA GLN A 639 6.49 -5.44 -19.28
C GLN A 639 6.87 -6.08 -17.94
N GLU A 640 7.70 -7.13 -18.04
CA GLU A 640 8.28 -7.79 -16.87
C GLU A 640 9.44 -6.95 -16.32
N VAL A 641 9.34 -6.54 -15.07
CA VAL A 641 10.40 -5.78 -14.38
C VAL A 641 11.08 -6.70 -13.37
N PRO A 642 12.39 -6.97 -13.49
CA PRO A 642 13.10 -7.80 -12.53
C PRO A 642 12.90 -7.33 -11.09
N GLY A 643 12.46 -8.25 -10.21
CA GLY A 643 12.16 -7.96 -8.81
C GLY A 643 10.84 -7.25 -8.50
N ARG A 644 10.06 -6.87 -9.53
CA ARG A 644 8.75 -6.23 -9.37
C ARG A 644 7.61 -6.95 -10.09
N GLY A 645 7.91 -7.95 -10.93
CA GLY A 645 6.91 -8.65 -11.74
C GLY A 645 6.41 -7.84 -12.93
N SER A 646 5.22 -8.19 -13.43
CA SER A 646 4.58 -7.50 -14.55
C SER A 646 4.09 -6.10 -14.15
N VAL A 647 4.56 -5.09 -14.87
CA VAL A 647 4.14 -3.70 -14.70
C VAL A 647 3.44 -3.24 -15.97
N THR A 648 2.21 -2.74 -15.84
CA THR A 648 1.47 -2.12 -16.95
C THR A 648 1.66 -0.62 -16.91
N GLN A 649 2.22 -0.08 -17.99
CA GLN A 649 2.27 1.36 -18.24
C GLN A 649 1.10 1.76 -19.12
N GLN A 650 0.47 2.88 -18.82
CA GLN A 650 -0.65 3.41 -19.58
C GLN A 650 -0.37 4.83 -20.01
N GLN A 651 -0.77 5.16 -21.23
CA GLN A 651 -0.68 6.52 -21.77
C GLN A 651 -2.05 6.88 -22.34
N PHE A 652 -2.62 7.98 -21.85
CA PHE A 652 -3.91 8.50 -22.32
C PHE A 652 -3.68 9.72 -23.18
N PHE A 653 -4.49 9.87 -24.23
CA PHE A 653 -4.43 10.95 -25.20
C PHE A 653 -5.74 11.72 -25.18
N LYS A 654 -5.66 13.03 -24.95
CA LYS A 654 -6.83 13.90 -24.73
C LYS A 654 -6.71 15.22 -25.49
N ASP A 655 -7.79 15.97 -25.57
CA ASP A 655 -7.84 17.32 -26.16
C ASP A 655 -7.24 17.38 -27.57
N TYR A 656 -7.74 16.54 -28.48
CA TYR A 656 -7.30 16.51 -29.88
C TYR A 656 -7.61 17.84 -30.59
N LYS A 657 -6.62 18.36 -31.30
CA LYS A 657 -6.71 19.60 -32.11
C LYS A 657 -6.24 19.36 -33.52
N SER A 658 -6.90 20.01 -34.48
CA SER A 658 -6.43 20.01 -35.87
C SER A 658 -5.32 21.03 -36.04
N ILE A 659 -4.10 20.55 -36.31
CA ILE A 659 -2.91 21.38 -36.54
C ILE A 659 -2.26 20.97 -37.83
N GLY A 660 -2.15 21.88 -38.81
CA GLY A 660 -1.63 21.57 -40.14
C GLY A 660 -2.48 20.51 -40.91
N GLY A 661 -3.76 20.42 -40.60
CA GLY A 661 -4.68 19.46 -41.24
C GLY A 661 -4.67 18.05 -40.61
N VAL A 662 -3.88 17.81 -39.57
CA VAL A 662 -3.81 16.54 -38.87
C VAL A 662 -4.31 16.69 -37.42
N GLN A 663 -4.92 15.64 -36.87
CA GLN A 663 -5.38 15.59 -35.49
C GLN A 663 -4.22 15.23 -34.57
N ILE A 664 -3.97 16.03 -33.55
CA ILE A 664 -2.88 15.86 -32.58
C ILE A 664 -3.44 16.00 -31.17
N ALA A 665 -3.12 15.06 -30.28
CA ALA A 665 -3.45 15.18 -28.87
C ALA A 665 -2.68 16.31 -28.22
N ASN A 666 -3.39 17.24 -27.57
CA ASN A 666 -2.80 18.39 -26.89
C ASN A 666 -2.53 18.11 -25.39
N GLU A 667 -3.02 17.01 -24.89
CA GLU A 667 -2.78 16.54 -23.52
C GLU A 667 -2.49 15.02 -23.53
N GLU A 668 -1.43 14.64 -22.84
CA GLU A 668 -1.05 13.25 -22.62
C GLU A 668 -0.90 12.98 -21.13
N VAL A 669 -1.48 11.87 -20.64
CA VAL A 669 -1.30 11.41 -19.27
C VAL A 669 -0.51 10.12 -19.30
N LEU A 670 0.75 10.17 -18.85
CA LEU A 670 1.57 8.96 -18.67
C LEU A 670 1.38 8.42 -17.25
N ASP A 671 0.82 7.23 -17.18
CA ASP A 671 0.66 6.47 -15.94
C ASP A 671 1.76 5.40 -15.88
N LEU A 672 2.74 5.59 -14.99
CA LEU A 672 3.88 4.70 -14.79
C LEU A 672 3.70 3.80 -13.56
N GLY A 673 2.47 3.69 -13.05
CA GLY A 673 2.08 2.87 -11.91
C GLY A 673 2.43 3.48 -10.55
N GLN A 674 3.58 4.11 -10.40
CA GLN A 674 4.00 4.79 -9.16
C GLN A 674 3.64 6.28 -9.13
N PHE A 675 3.52 6.90 -10.28
CA PHE A 675 3.14 8.30 -10.46
C PHE A 675 2.54 8.53 -11.84
N LYS A 676 1.66 9.52 -11.92
CA LYS A 676 1.06 10.01 -13.16
C LYS A 676 1.70 11.33 -13.54
N LEU A 677 2.04 11.45 -14.80
CA LEU A 677 2.58 12.67 -15.38
C LEU A 677 1.57 13.21 -16.41
N ASN A 678 0.89 14.27 -16.07
CA ASN A 678 -0.04 14.96 -16.98
C ASN A 678 0.72 16.03 -17.74
N VAL A 679 0.96 15.80 -19.02
CA VAL A 679 1.67 16.69 -19.93
C VAL A 679 0.67 17.49 -20.75
N LYS A 680 0.64 18.80 -20.58
CA LYS A 680 -0.12 19.72 -21.45
C LYS A 680 0.82 20.43 -22.39
N TYR A 681 0.55 20.30 -23.70
CA TYR A 681 1.34 20.98 -24.73
C TYR A 681 0.84 22.43 -24.89
N SER A 682 1.74 23.36 -24.62
CA SER A 682 1.45 24.80 -24.74
C SER A 682 1.70 25.35 -26.16
N ASP A 683 2.55 24.67 -26.94
CA ASP A 683 2.92 25.07 -28.28
C ASP A 683 3.22 23.83 -29.15
N ILE A 684 2.48 23.69 -30.24
CA ILE A 684 2.68 22.63 -31.23
C ILE A 684 2.81 23.29 -32.60
N LYS A 685 3.96 23.09 -33.27
CA LYS A 685 4.27 23.68 -34.57
C LYS A 685 4.59 22.60 -35.58
N VAL A 686 4.03 22.72 -36.78
CA VAL A 686 4.29 21.81 -37.90
C VAL A 686 4.94 22.55 -39.06
N ASN A 687 5.76 21.87 -39.86
CA ASN A 687 6.37 22.32 -41.08
C ASN A 687 7.21 23.61 -40.91
N GLN A 688 8.07 23.60 -39.88
CA GLN A 688 8.99 24.70 -39.60
C GLN A 688 10.27 24.64 -40.47
N GLY A 689 10.39 23.64 -41.36
CA GLY A 689 11.52 23.43 -42.23
C GLY A 689 12.74 22.79 -41.57
N LEU A 690 12.52 22.08 -40.47
CA LEU A 690 13.60 21.40 -39.74
C LEU A 690 14.16 20.22 -40.50
N LYS A 691 15.47 19.98 -40.31
CA LYS A 691 16.20 18.84 -40.86
C LYS A 691 16.73 17.93 -39.75
N ALA A 692 17.11 16.71 -40.09
CA ALA A 692 17.66 15.76 -39.11
C ALA A 692 18.92 16.29 -38.41
N GLU A 693 19.70 17.15 -39.08
CA GLU A 693 20.91 17.75 -38.50
C GLU A 693 20.59 18.76 -37.37
N ASP A 694 19.36 19.28 -37.32
CA ASP A 694 18.89 20.21 -36.28
C ASP A 694 18.53 19.52 -34.98
N LEU A 695 18.42 18.18 -34.97
CA LEU A 695 18.11 17.35 -33.79
C LEU A 695 19.40 17.10 -32.99
N LYS A 696 19.69 17.92 -31.99
CA LYS A 696 20.91 17.85 -31.16
C LYS A 696 20.62 17.44 -29.71
#